data_1957c34a73ec4e924c0fe453ec71774d
#
_entry.id   1957c34a73ec4e924c0fe453ec71774d
#
_cell.length_a   1.000
_cell.length_b   1.000
_cell.length_c   1.000
_cell.angle_alpha   90.00
_cell.angle_beta   90.00
_cell.angle_gamma   90.00
#
_symmetry.space_group_name_H-M   'P 1'
#
loop_
_entity.id
_entity.type
_entity.pdbx_description
1 polymer ?
#
loop_
_entity_poly.entity_id
_entity_poly.type
_entity_poly.pdbx_seq_one_letter_code
_entity_poly.pdbx_strand_id
1 'polypeptide(L)'
;MMTVYEYAGDMNKSVDEILSLCKKLDINATNGDYELNDDDIIMLDNEIENTDVEEEEVLEEEELEEDFDDTYEEELTQVNVSTPVNKKKKNPKKEIKNNKKDDFAKQKKEMYKNKDKLVSNINTNDDTIVLYTDGMSVSEFANVLNMNVAEIIKKLMSLGKILNLNAAIDFETAEILALEYGKTLKKDSTRDETNFEELEIIDNEEDLKERPAVVTIMGHVDHGKTSLLDAIRKTNVVSGEAGGITQHIGAYQIVYNNKPITFIDTPGHAAFTEMRARGASITDIVIIIVAADDGVMPQTREAIDHAKAAGVPIIVAVNKIDKPTANPDRVLTEMSQAGITPDIWGGDTLFVNISAKTGEGISELLENLLLISEMEELKANPNRYASGTVIESKLDKALGVVSTVLIQNGTLRLGDAVVVGNYAGKIRTLKNDRGENLTQAFPSMPVSITGISEVPSAGDKFMAFENEKKAKAISEERLIAARKRSMSSGGSVTLDDLFSRIEAGEKEVNVILKADVKGSEEAVRNSLEKLDVEGIKVNVIRSSVGAISESDVVLALASKAIIIGFNIRPNNKIIENAKDKGVEIKFYNIIYKVVEEMEAALKGKLDPTFEEQILGQAEVRRLFKFSKVGTIAGSYVTDGVIKRDSKARVIRDGVVVYDGNINSLAREKDQVKEVKQGLECGITIENFNDIKENDIIEAYNVVEVKR
;
A
#
# COMPACT_ATOMS: atom_id res chain seq x y z
N MET A 1 33.02 43.64 4.25
CA MET A 1 34.10 43.27 5.20
C MET A 1 33.45 43.26 6.55
N MET A 2 33.51 42.16 7.26
CA MET A 2 32.87 41.88 8.53
C MET A 2 33.93 41.64 9.57
N THR A 3 33.78 42.16 10.80
CA THR A 3 34.77 41.91 11.85
C THR A 3 34.60 40.53 12.46
N VAL A 4 35.67 39.98 13.04
CA VAL A 4 35.61 38.69 13.76
C VAL A 4 34.55 38.71 14.86
N TYR A 5 34.31 39.87 15.51
CA TYR A 5 33.25 40.07 16.50
C TYR A 5 31.85 39.90 15.90
N GLU A 6 31.62 40.50 14.72
CA GLU A 6 30.32 40.41 14.02
C GLU A 6 30.08 39.01 13.53
N TYR A 7 31.09 38.36 12.94
CA TYR A 7 31.03 37.00 12.46
C TYR A 7 30.75 35.98 13.59
N ALA A 8 31.44 36.13 14.74
CA ALA A 8 31.21 35.29 15.92
C ALA A 8 29.75 35.43 16.45
N GLY A 9 29.22 36.69 16.41
CA GLY A 9 27.84 36.96 16.79
C GLY A 9 26.82 36.32 15.84
N ASP A 10 27.04 36.34 14.52
CA ASP A 10 26.16 35.75 13.52
C ASP A 10 26.16 34.23 13.58
N MET A 11 27.32 33.60 13.88
CA MET A 11 27.48 32.16 14.02
C MET A 11 27.18 31.64 15.43
N ASN A 12 26.81 32.50 16.37
CA ASN A 12 26.50 32.17 17.78
C ASN A 12 27.63 31.38 18.48
N LYS A 13 28.89 31.64 18.08
CA LYS A 13 30.13 31.03 18.66
C LYS A 13 30.94 32.09 19.40
N SER A 14 31.84 31.66 20.29
CA SER A 14 32.66 32.60 21.02
C SER A 14 33.79 33.17 20.13
N VAL A 15 34.21 34.43 20.41
CA VAL A 15 35.27 35.09 19.65
C VAL A 15 36.60 34.32 19.73
N ASP A 16 36.86 33.66 20.87
CA ASP A 16 38.06 32.85 21.07
C ASP A 16 38.06 31.59 20.23
N GLU A 17 36.89 30.99 20.01
CA GLU A 17 36.73 29.85 19.11
C GLU A 17 36.98 30.23 17.65
N ILE A 18 36.39 31.36 17.20
CA ILE A 18 36.63 31.85 15.83
C ILE A 18 38.10 32.20 15.61
N LEU A 19 38.76 32.82 16.58
CA LEU A 19 40.20 33.11 16.50
C LEU A 19 41.06 31.84 16.47
N SER A 20 40.61 30.77 17.12
CA SER A 20 41.29 29.47 17.08
C SER A 20 41.15 28.80 15.70
N LEU A 21 39.97 28.93 15.09
CA LEU A 21 39.69 28.46 13.71
C LEU A 21 40.49 29.27 12.68
N CYS A 22 40.56 30.60 12.86
CA CYS A 22 41.41 31.45 12.00
C CYS A 22 42.87 31.01 12.02
N LYS A 23 43.40 30.66 13.23
CA LYS A 23 44.78 30.13 13.33
C LYS A 23 44.97 28.78 12.68
N LYS A 24 43.93 27.92 12.70
CA LYS A 24 43.94 26.60 12.08
C LYS A 24 43.93 26.68 10.55
N LEU A 25 43.28 27.73 10.01
CA LEU A 25 43.16 28.01 8.58
C LEU A 25 44.22 28.98 8.03
N ASP A 26 45.28 29.30 8.81
CA ASP A 26 46.33 30.25 8.46
C ASP A 26 45.82 31.69 8.14
N ILE A 27 44.67 32.09 8.68
CA ILE A 27 44.14 33.44 8.59
C ILE A 27 44.82 34.29 9.68
N ASN A 28 45.43 35.42 9.31
CA ASN A 28 46.21 36.25 10.20
C ASN A 28 45.39 37.16 11.17
N ALA A 29 44.24 36.67 11.65
CA ALA A 29 43.40 37.35 12.61
C ALA A 29 44.01 37.24 14.03
N THR A 30 44.45 38.35 14.63
CA THR A 30 45.09 38.37 15.96
C THR A 30 44.17 38.91 17.06
N ASN A 31 43.09 39.59 16.73
CA ASN A 31 42.11 40.17 17.66
C ASN A 31 40.71 40.21 17.02
N GLY A 32 39.68 40.42 17.82
CA GLY A 32 38.29 40.42 17.38
C GLY A 32 37.88 41.59 16.45
N ASP A 33 38.72 42.63 16.35
CA ASP A 33 38.50 43.81 15.47
C ASP A 33 39.08 43.58 14.05
N TYR A 34 39.65 42.39 13.77
CA TYR A 34 40.20 42.07 12.46
C TYR A 34 39.07 41.96 11.43
N GLU A 35 39.20 42.65 10.30
CA GLU A 35 38.24 42.60 9.19
C GLU A 35 38.52 41.37 8.31
N LEU A 36 37.57 40.44 8.32
CA LEU A 36 37.55 39.24 7.44
C LEU A 36 37.19 39.64 6.02
N ASN A 37 37.86 39.10 5.04
CA ASN A 37 37.45 39.24 3.66
C ASN A 37 36.49 38.10 3.26
N ASP A 38 35.88 38.17 2.06
CA ASP A 38 34.87 37.21 1.63
C ASP A 38 35.43 35.79 1.47
N ASP A 39 36.72 35.64 1.12
CA ASP A 39 37.41 34.37 1.02
C ASP A 39 37.68 33.75 2.40
N ASP A 40 38.03 34.58 3.40
CA ASP A 40 38.23 34.15 4.80
C ASP A 40 36.91 33.63 5.41
N ILE A 41 35.79 34.31 5.12
CA ILE A 41 34.45 33.88 5.58
C ILE A 41 34.05 32.56 5.00
N ILE A 42 34.24 32.33 3.70
CA ILE A 42 33.95 31.04 3.03
C ILE A 42 34.79 29.92 3.64
N MET A 43 36.06 30.16 3.98
CA MET A 43 36.91 29.15 4.61
C MET A 43 36.45 28.82 6.04
N LEU A 44 35.99 29.81 6.80
CA LEU A 44 35.44 29.63 8.15
C LEU A 44 34.12 28.90 8.13
N ASP A 45 33.21 29.24 7.21
CA ASP A 45 31.91 28.55 7.03
C ASP A 45 32.09 27.07 6.75
N ASN A 46 32.96 26.73 5.80
CA ASN A 46 33.24 25.33 5.45
C ASN A 46 33.87 24.52 6.60
N GLU A 47 34.71 25.15 7.44
CA GLU A 47 35.34 24.45 8.58
C GLU A 47 34.36 24.31 9.75
N ILE A 48 33.43 25.25 9.94
CA ILE A 48 32.38 25.17 10.95
C ILE A 48 31.36 24.09 10.57
N GLU A 49 30.93 24.03 9.30
CA GLU A 49 30.04 22.97 8.81
C GLU A 49 30.67 21.57 8.98
N ASN A 50 31.95 21.40 8.70
CA ASN A 50 32.66 20.14 8.90
C ASN A 50 32.77 19.76 10.39
N THR A 51 33.00 20.72 11.29
CA THR A 51 33.09 20.43 12.72
C THR A 51 31.72 20.13 13.35
N ASP A 52 30.64 20.77 12.89
CA ASP A 52 29.29 20.52 13.38
C ASP A 52 28.79 19.11 12.90
N VAL A 53 29.26 18.63 11.73
CA VAL A 53 28.98 17.25 11.24
C VAL A 53 29.76 16.20 12.04
N GLU A 54 31.04 16.49 12.40
CA GLU A 54 31.85 15.60 13.24
C GLU A 54 31.32 15.53 14.69
N GLU A 55 30.75 16.64 15.24
CA GLU A 55 30.11 16.64 16.55
C GLU A 55 28.76 15.92 16.55
N GLU A 56 27.95 15.98 15.47
CA GLU A 56 26.74 15.18 15.34
C GLU A 56 27.03 13.69 15.22
N GLU A 57 28.08 13.27 14.47
CA GLU A 57 28.47 11.86 14.38
C GLU A 57 28.99 11.32 15.72
N VAL A 58 29.71 12.14 16.52
CA VAL A 58 30.21 11.75 17.84
C VAL A 58 29.09 11.69 18.88
N LEU A 59 28.08 12.54 18.80
CA LEU A 59 26.90 12.49 19.69
C LEU A 59 25.99 11.30 19.37
N GLU A 60 25.89 10.86 18.11
CA GLU A 60 25.19 9.62 17.76
C GLU A 60 25.96 8.36 18.20
N GLU A 61 27.32 8.40 18.27
CA GLU A 61 28.11 7.29 18.81
C GLU A 61 28.10 7.26 20.36
N GLU A 62 28.07 8.41 21.06
CA GLU A 62 28.01 8.46 22.53
C GLU A 62 26.63 8.07 23.10
N GLU A 63 25.50 8.33 22.39
CA GLU A 63 24.16 7.83 22.79
C GLU A 63 24.03 6.30 22.64
N LEU A 64 24.92 5.64 21.89
CA LEU A 64 24.94 4.19 21.73
C LEU A 64 25.88 3.47 22.74
N GLU A 65 26.73 4.19 23.48
CA GLU A 65 27.68 3.58 24.42
C GLU A 65 27.26 3.67 25.91
N GLU A 66 26.24 4.45 26.31
CA GLU A 66 25.82 4.55 27.72
C GLU A 66 25.05 3.33 28.26
N ASP A 67 24.79 2.27 27.49
CA ASP A 67 24.05 1.07 27.97
C ASP A 67 24.93 -0.21 28.10
N PHE A 68 26.27 -0.09 28.07
CA PHE A 68 27.15 -1.26 28.29
C PHE A 68 28.40 -0.92 29.15
N ASP A 69 28.22 -0.78 30.44
CA ASP A 69 29.33 -0.95 31.40
C ASP A 69 28.96 -2.02 32.43
N ASP A 70 29.60 -3.16 32.38
CA ASP A 70 30.26 -3.82 33.50
C ASP A 70 30.97 -5.11 33.05
N THR A 71 32.25 -5.09 33.40
CA THR A 71 33.18 -6.23 33.62
C THR A 71 33.88 -6.83 32.40
N TYR A 72 35.13 -6.54 32.25
CA TYR A 72 36.33 -7.32 32.46
C TYR A 72 37.57 -6.62 31.81
N GLU A 73 38.39 -6.03 32.64
CA GLU A 73 39.83 -5.78 32.33
C GLU A 73 40.58 -7.10 32.31
N GLU A 74 41.43 -7.31 31.30
CA GLU A 74 42.85 -7.63 31.48
C GLU A 74 43.60 -7.88 30.16
N GLU A 75 44.70 -7.11 30.09
CA GLU A 75 45.99 -7.35 29.43
C GLU A 75 46.20 -7.21 27.93
N LEU A 76 46.69 -6.03 27.63
CA LEU A 76 47.52 -5.66 26.48
C LEU A 76 48.91 -6.24 26.54
N THR A 77 49.41 -6.81 25.46
CA THR A 77 50.82 -6.74 25.11
C THR A 77 51.02 -6.39 23.63
N GLN A 78 51.79 -5.34 23.47
CA GLN A 78 52.23 -4.72 22.20
C GLN A 78 53.19 -5.63 21.41
N VAL A 79 53.01 -5.67 20.09
CA VAL A 79 54.15 -5.89 19.19
C VAL A 79 54.02 -5.02 17.95
N ASN A 80 54.90 -4.03 17.87
CA ASN A 80 55.26 -3.27 16.67
C ASN A 80 56.02 -4.13 15.68
N VAL A 81 55.67 -4.11 14.40
CA VAL A 81 56.70 -4.27 13.33
C VAL A 81 56.28 -3.47 12.08
N SER A 82 57.23 -2.67 11.70
CA SER A 82 57.36 -1.75 10.58
C SER A 82 57.25 -2.38 9.18
N THR A 83 56.72 -1.55 8.26
CA THR A 83 56.83 -1.71 6.80
C THR A 83 58.27 -1.70 6.26
N PRO A 84 58.52 -2.28 5.07
CA PRO A 84 58.79 -1.42 3.92
C PRO A 84 58.18 -1.85 2.58
N VAL A 85 57.93 -0.82 1.80
CA VAL A 85 57.57 -0.79 0.39
C VAL A 85 58.67 -1.41 -0.49
N ASN A 86 58.32 -2.23 -1.49
CA ASN A 86 59.00 -2.16 -2.77
C ASN A 86 58.19 -2.65 -3.99
N LYS A 87 58.51 -2.03 -5.13
CA LYS A 87 57.82 -1.95 -6.39
C LYS A 87 58.08 -3.10 -7.36
N LYS A 88 57.06 -3.43 -8.17
CA LYS A 88 57.10 -3.89 -9.59
C LYS A 88 57.80 -5.19 -9.99
N LYS A 89 57.02 -6.11 -10.59
CA LYS A 89 57.23 -6.58 -11.97
C LYS A 89 56.02 -7.41 -12.49
N LYS A 90 55.73 -7.20 -13.77
CA LYS A 90 54.68 -7.81 -14.58
C LYS A 90 55.04 -9.23 -15.08
N ASN A 91 53.93 -10.04 -15.27
CA ASN A 91 53.70 -11.13 -16.22
C ASN A 91 54.11 -12.58 -15.80
N PRO A 92 53.47 -13.61 -16.39
CA PRO A 92 52.28 -13.68 -17.27
C PRO A 92 51.17 -14.67 -16.83
N LYS A 93 50.03 -14.59 -17.49
CA LYS A 93 48.88 -15.50 -17.43
C LYS A 93 49.30 -16.98 -17.60
N LYS A 94 48.85 -17.84 -16.66
CA LYS A 94 48.63 -19.27 -16.91
C LYS A 94 47.20 -19.59 -16.52
N GLU A 95 46.46 -20.12 -17.48
CA GLU A 95 45.14 -20.75 -17.31
C GLU A 95 45.28 -21.88 -16.30
N ILE A 96 44.54 -21.76 -15.18
CA ILE A 96 44.34 -22.87 -14.24
C ILE A 96 42.94 -23.37 -14.45
N LYS A 97 42.84 -24.54 -15.05
CA LYS A 97 41.60 -25.28 -15.29
C LYS A 97 40.84 -25.54 -14.01
N ASN A 98 39.52 -25.42 -14.14
CA ASN A 98 38.43 -25.65 -13.17
C ASN A 98 38.35 -27.10 -12.65
N ASN A 99 39.32 -27.62 -11.93
CA ASN A 99 39.29 -28.98 -11.36
C ASN A 99 38.98 -29.03 -9.86
N LYS A 100 38.82 -27.86 -9.17
CA LYS A 100 38.57 -27.85 -7.72
C LYS A 100 37.14 -28.06 -7.29
N LYS A 101 36.14 -27.81 -8.17
CA LYS A 101 34.73 -28.05 -7.85
C LYS A 101 34.34 -29.53 -7.88
N ASP A 102 34.97 -30.32 -8.76
CA ASP A 102 34.69 -31.75 -8.89
C ASP A 102 35.29 -32.59 -7.75
N ASP A 103 36.43 -32.18 -7.18
CA ASP A 103 37.04 -32.87 -6.05
C ASP A 103 36.29 -32.64 -4.74
N PHE A 104 35.74 -31.45 -4.54
CA PHE A 104 34.87 -31.15 -3.36
C PHE A 104 33.55 -31.94 -3.40
N ALA A 105 32.91 -32.01 -4.57
CA ALA A 105 31.72 -32.81 -4.74
C ALA A 105 31.93 -34.30 -4.50
N LYS A 106 33.13 -34.81 -4.83
CA LYS A 106 33.49 -36.20 -4.55
C LYS A 106 33.78 -36.44 -3.07
N GLN A 107 34.54 -35.55 -2.42
CA GLN A 107 34.85 -35.65 -0.99
C GLN A 107 33.57 -35.53 -0.16
N LYS A 108 32.66 -34.59 -0.51
CA LYS A 108 31.35 -34.43 0.12
C LYS A 108 30.55 -35.71 -0.02
N LYS A 109 30.53 -36.33 -1.19
CA LYS A 109 29.80 -37.59 -1.46
C LYS A 109 30.37 -38.80 -0.70
N GLU A 110 31.69 -38.86 -0.47
CA GLU A 110 32.34 -39.89 0.34
C GLU A 110 32.08 -39.71 1.84
N MET A 111 32.09 -38.48 2.34
CA MET A 111 31.70 -38.17 3.74
C MET A 111 30.26 -38.51 4.04
N TYR A 112 29.32 -38.16 3.13
CA TYR A 112 27.90 -38.57 3.28
C TYR A 112 27.70 -40.08 3.26
N LYS A 113 28.50 -40.83 2.50
CA LYS A 113 28.47 -42.30 2.51
C LYS A 113 28.90 -42.89 3.87
N ASN A 114 29.70 -42.15 4.65
CA ASN A 114 30.22 -42.57 5.94
C ASN A 114 29.45 -41.94 7.11
N LYS A 115 28.41 -41.15 6.84
CA LYS A 115 27.59 -40.47 7.88
C LYS A 115 27.02 -41.45 8.93
N ASP A 116 26.47 -42.59 8.48
CA ASP A 116 25.93 -43.63 9.37
C ASP A 116 27.00 -44.29 10.25
N LYS A 117 28.28 -44.33 9.81
CA LYS A 117 29.40 -44.83 10.62
C LYS A 117 29.87 -43.82 11.65
N LEU A 118 29.78 -42.53 11.38
CA LEU A 118 30.11 -41.45 12.32
C LEU A 118 29.03 -41.34 13.43
N VAL A 119 27.75 -41.44 13.05
CA VAL A 119 26.62 -41.40 13.99
C VAL A 119 26.63 -42.57 14.99
N SER A 120 27.10 -43.75 14.58
CA SER A 120 27.14 -44.94 15.42
C SER A 120 28.14 -44.87 16.60
N ASN A 121 29.02 -43.88 16.61
CA ASN A 121 30.06 -43.68 17.68
C ASN A 121 29.72 -42.56 18.67
N ILE A 122 28.57 -41.92 18.53
CA ILE A 122 28.18 -40.80 19.41
C ILE A 122 27.36 -41.34 20.60
N ASN A 123 27.88 -41.20 21.80
CA ASN A 123 27.18 -41.44 23.02
C ASN A 123 26.14 -40.30 23.22
N THR A 124 24.86 -40.62 23.29
CA THR A 124 23.76 -39.70 23.51
C THR A 124 23.70 -39.21 24.94
N ASN A 125 24.61 -38.32 25.33
CA ASN A 125 24.45 -37.48 26.53
C ASN A 125 24.08 -36.07 26.05
N ASP A 126 23.30 -35.34 26.83
CA ASP A 126 22.77 -34.01 26.51
C ASP A 126 23.83 -32.95 26.11
N ASP A 127 25.11 -33.15 26.47
CA ASP A 127 26.23 -32.29 26.13
C ASP A 127 26.70 -32.41 24.64
N THR A 128 26.12 -33.31 23.86
CA THR A 128 26.52 -33.56 22.44
C THR A 128 25.69 -32.85 21.38
N ILE A 129 24.58 -32.20 21.79
CA ILE A 129 23.70 -31.51 20.87
C ILE A 129 24.15 -30.03 20.74
N VAL A 130 24.44 -29.58 19.54
CA VAL A 130 24.83 -28.21 19.19
C VAL A 130 23.71 -27.57 18.38
N LEU A 131 23.26 -26.41 18.82
CA LEU A 131 22.23 -25.64 18.09
C LEU A 131 22.88 -24.82 16.97
N TYR A 132 22.35 -24.93 15.77
CA TYR A 132 22.75 -24.17 14.59
C TYR A 132 21.65 -23.20 14.17
N THR A 133 22.02 -21.94 13.96
CA THR A 133 21.14 -20.90 13.43
C THR A 133 21.49 -20.60 11.96
N ASP A 134 20.50 -20.45 11.11
CA ASP A 134 20.73 -20.10 9.69
C ASP A 134 21.42 -18.73 9.58
N GLY A 135 22.53 -18.70 8.81
CA GLY A 135 23.35 -17.51 8.68
C GLY A 135 24.42 -17.31 9.73
N MET A 136 24.58 -18.26 10.67
CA MET A 136 25.63 -18.24 11.71
C MET A 136 27.02 -18.05 11.09
N SER A 137 27.81 -17.12 11.63
CA SER A 137 29.18 -16.89 11.20
C SER A 137 30.12 -18.00 11.64
N VAL A 138 31.27 -18.15 10.95
CA VAL A 138 32.30 -19.12 11.31
C VAL A 138 32.81 -18.90 12.74
N SER A 139 32.86 -17.65 13.21
CA SER A 139 33.24 -17.30 14.58
C SER A 139 32.21 -17.76 15.60
N GLU A 140 30.93 -17.49 15.37
CA GLU A 140 29.82 -17.95 16.24
C GLU A 140 29.75 -19.48 16.28
N PHE A 141 29.91 -20.15 15.13
CA PHE A 141 29.91 -21.59 15.04
C PHE A 141 31.05 -22.22 15.85
N ALA A 142 32.25 -21.61 15.83
CA ALA A 142 33.39 -22.04 16.64
C ALA A 142 33.11 -21.90 18.13
N ASN A 143 32.48 -20.80 18.56
CA ASN A 143 32.10 -20.57 19.95
C ASN A 143 31.07 -21.60 20.43
N VAL A 144 30.05 -21.91 19.63
CA VAL A 144 29.02 -22.91 19.96
C VAL A 144 29.61 -24.33 20.02
N LEU A 145 30.61 -24.63 19.20
CA LEU A 145 31.36 -25.88 19.28
C LEU A 145 32.35 -25.92 20.45
N ASN A 146 32.64 -24.79 21.09
CA ASN A 146 33.66 -24.61 22.11
C ASN A 146 35.06 -24.95 21.55
N MET A 147 35.35 -24.52 20.33
CA MET A 147 36.57 -24.82 19.57
C MET A 147 37.26 -23.53 19.12
N ASN A 148 38.60 -23.64 18.90
CA ASN A 148 39.33 -22.49 18.40
C ASN A 148 38.97 -22.18 16.93
N VAL A 149 38.63 -20.92 16.65
CA VAL A 149 38.22 -20.46 15.32
C VAL A 149 39.25 -20.80 14.23
N ALA A 150 40.55 -20.75 14.57
CA ALA A 150 41.63 -21.08 13.64
C ALA A 150 41.59 -22.56 13.20
N GLU A 151 41.17 -23.47 14.07
CA GLU A 151 41.00 -24.89 13.73
C GLU A 151 39.84 -25.12 12.81
N ILE A 152 38.69 -24.44 13.04
CA ILE A 152 37.52 -24.51 12.18
C ILE A 152 37.86 -23.98 10.77
N ILE A 153 38.55 -22.83 10.67
CA ILE A 153 38.97 -22.27 9.40
C ILE A 153 39.92 -23.22 8.65
N LYS A 154 40.90 -23.82 9.37
CA LYS A 154 41.82 -24.79 8.79
C LYS A 154 41.05 -26.00 8.24
N LYS A 155 40.04 -26.44 8.95
CA LYS A 155 39.21 -27.57 8.56
C LYS A 155 38.31 -27.21 7.36
N LEU A 156 37.71 -26.04 7.35
CA LEU A 156 36.98 -25.50 6.20
C LEU A 156 37.84 -25.41 4.95
N MET A 157 39.11 -24.99 5.11
CA MET A 157 40.08 -24.99 4.02
C MET A 157 40.37 -26.40 3.50
N SER A 158 40.47 -27.42 4.38
CA SER A 158 40.67 -28.81 3.97
C SER A 158 39.44 -29.36 3.22
N LEU A 159 38.24 -28.88 3.52
CA LEU A 159 37.00 -29.16 2.81
C LEU A 159 36.82 -28.33 1.52
N GLY A 160 37.83 -27.50 1.17
CA GLY A 160 37.83 -26.70 -0.07
C GLY A 160 37.01 -25.39 0.00
N LYS A 161 36.54 -25.00 1.19
CA LYS A 161 35.82 -23.72 1.42
C LYS A 161 36.75 -22.75 2.11
N ILE A 162 36.99 -21.59 1.46
CA ILE A 162 37.76 -20.48 2.03
C ILE A 162 36.72 -19.45 2.53
N LEU A 163 36.44 -19.51 3.82
CA LEU A 163 35.53 -18.60 4.50
C LEU A 163 36.29 -17.70 5.46
N ASN A 164 35.89 -16.43 5.57
CA ASN A 164 36.41 -15.49 6.56
C ASN A 164 35.69 -15.69 7.90
N LEU A 165 36.22 -15.11 8.98
CA LEU A 165 35.65 -15.13 10.34
C LEU A 165 34.16 -14.77 10.40
N ASN A 166 33.76 -13.74 9.67
CA ASN A 166 32.41 -13.21 9.63
C ASN A 166 31.55 -13.77 8.48
N ALA A 167 32.09 -14.75 7.74
CA ALA A 167 31.31 -15.37 6.67
C ALA A 167 30.33 -16.39 7.22
N ALA A 168 29.09 -16.41 6.70
CA ALA A 168 28.09 -17.39 7.06
C ALA A 168 28.50 -18.80 6.60
N ILE A 169 28.34 -19.78 7.50
CA ILE A 169 28.54 -21.19 7.19
C ILE A 169 27.20 -21.84 6.85
N ASP A 170 27.14 -22.65 5.80
CA ASP A 170 25.93 -23.38 5.43
C ASP A 170 25.69 -24.60 6.36
N PHE A 171 24.43 -24.93 6.59
CA PHE A 171 24.02 -26.01 7.50
C PHE A 171 24.70 -27.34 7.16
N GLU A 172 24.77 -27.73 5.88
CA GLU A 172 25.42 -28.98 5.46
C GLU A 172 26.88 -29.03 5.82
N THR A 173 27.63 -27.93 5.66
CA THR A 173 29.03 -27.85 6.04
C THR A 173 29.22 -27.83 7.54
N ALA A 174 28.35 -27.12 8.27
CA ALA A 174 28.31 -27.09 9.72
C ALA A 174 28.02 -28.49 10.30
N GLU A 175 27.07 -29.24 9.70
CA GLU A 175 26.72 -30.60 10.11
C GLU A 175 27.91 -31.57 9.97
N ILE A 176 28.64 -31.50 8.84
CA ILE A 176 29.79 -32.33 8.60
C ILE A 176 30.90 -32.02 9.62
N LEU A 177 31.14 -30.74 9.91
CA LEU A 177 32.11 -30.35 10.92
C LEU A 177 31.70 -30.78 12.33
N ALA A 178 30.45 -30.57 12.72
CA ALA A 178 29.98 -31.00 14.03
C ALA A 178 30.09 -32.50 14.23
N LEU A 179 29.75 -33.31 13.23
CA LEU A 179 29.87 -34.76 13.26
C LEU A 179 31.35 -35.20 13.39
N GLU A 180 32.29 -34.49 12.75
CA GLU A 180 33.72 -34.80 12.87
C GLU A 180 34.27 -34.54 14.27
N TYR A 181 33.70 -33.56 14.99
CA TYR A 181 33.98 -33.29 16.42
C TYR A 181 33.12 -34.10 17.38
N GLY A 182 32.37 -35.10 16.89
CA GLY A 182 31.55 -35.98 17.70
C GLY A 182 30.29 -35.33 18.31
N LYS A 183 29.85 -34.21 17.70
CA LYS A 183 28.63 -33.48 18.12
C LYS A 183 27.56 -33.61 17.06
N THR A 184 26.30 -33.64 17.49
CA THR A 184 25.13 -33.67 16.60
C THR A 184 24.59 -32.27 16.45
N LEU A 185 24.50 -31.77 15.20
CA LEU A 185 23.93 -30.47 14.92
C LEU A 185 22.42 -30.57 14.87
N LYS A 186 21.74 -29.70 15.62
CA LYS A 186 20.28 -29.53 15.53
C LYS A 186 20.01 -28.08 15.14
N LYS A 187 19.10 -27.88 14.18
CA LYS A 187 18.69 -26.54 13.81
C LYS A 187 17.98 -25.90 15.00
N ASP A 188 18.41 -24.69 15.39
CA ASP A 188 17.80 -23.95 16.48
C ASP A 188 16.45 -23.40 16.01
N SER A 189 15.37 -24.04 16.49
CA SER A 189 14.01 -23.58 16.20
C SER A 189 13.58 -22.39 17.07
N THR A 190 14.39 -22.00 18.05
CA THR A 190 14.04 -20.92 18.98
C THR A 190 14.29 -19.52 18.42
N ARG A 191 15.10 -19.37 17.34
CA ARG A 191 15.31 -18.09 16.65
C ARG A 191 14.37 -17.84 15.48
N ASP A 192 13.51 -18.79 15.11
CA ASP A 192 12.51 -18.57 14.04
C ASP A 192 11.30 -17.74 14.48
N GLU A 193 11.32 -17.15 15.69
CA GLU A 193 10.24 -16.25 16.14
C GLU A 193 10.13 -14.98 15.27
N THR A 194 11.18 -14.61 14.53
CA THR A 194 11.13 -13.56 13.51
C THR A 194 10.27 -13.95 12.32
N ASN A 195 10.20 -15.26 12.00
CA ASN A 195 9.35 -15.82 10.96
C ASN A 195 8.08 -16.47 11.55
N PHE A 196 7.42 -15.78 12.49
CA PHE A 196 6.20 -16.29 13.14
C PHE A 196 5.09 -16.69 12.16
N GLU A 197 5.21 -16.35 10.88
CA GLU A 197 4.29 -16.77 9.82
C GLU A 197 4.40 -18.27 9.50
N GLU A 198 5.58 -18.85 9.67
CA GLU A 198 5.90 -20.26 9.42
C GLU A 198 5.91 -21.10 10.70
N LEU A 199 5.71 -20.45 11.87
CA LEU A 199 5.65 -21.17 13.15
C LEU A 199 4.36 -21.96 13.25
N GLU A 200 4.44 -23.27 13.04
CA GLU A 200 3.39 -24.20 13.43
C GLU A 200 3.46 -24.42 14.96
N ILE A 201 2.65 -23.65 15.69
CA ILE A 201 2.50 -23.85 17.14
C ILE A 201 1.46 -24.95 17.34
N ILE A 202 1.93 -26.13 17.75
CA ILE A 202 1.06 -27.26 18.08
C ILE A 202 0.46 -27.02 19.46
N ASP A 203 -0.84 -26.75 19.48
CA ASP A 203 -1.61 -26.62 20.75
C ASP A 203 -2.01 -27.99 21.28
N ASN A 204 -2.15 -28.11 22.61
CA ASN A 204 -2.67 -29.33 23.22
C ASN A 204 -4.16 -29.49 22.93
N GLU A 205 -4.62 -30.70 22.65
CA GLU A 205 -6.03 -30.97 22.35
C GLU A 205 -6.99 -30.54 23.46
N GLU A 206 -6.55 -30.56 24.72
CA GLU A 206 -7.34 -30.14 25.89
C GLU A 206 -7.63 -28.63 25.93
N ASP A 207 -6.78 -27.80 25.29
CA ASP A 207 -6.91 -26.35 25.24
C ASP A 207 -7.74 -25.87 24.03
N LEU A 208 -8.01 -26.76 23.07
CA LEU A 208 -8.76 -26.46 21.86
C LEU A 208 -10.25 -26.33 22.17
N LYS A 209 -10.86 -25.22 21.73
CA LYS A 209 -12.30 -24.94 21.81
C LYS A 209 -12.87 -24.68 20.43
N GLU A 210 -14.15 -25.00 20.24
CA GLU A 210 -14.86 -24.63 19.02
C GLU A 210 -14.79 -23.11 18.82
N ARG A 211 -14.51 -22.68 17.57
CA ARG A 211 -14.53 -21.29 17.16
C ARG A 211 -15.57 -21.02 16.09
N PRO A 212 -16.08 -19.79 16.00
CA PRO A 212 -16.98 -19.39 14.93
C PRO A 212 -16.38 -19.63 13.54
N ALA A 213 -17.22 -20.01 12.58
CA ALA A 213 -16.81 -20.07 11.19
C ALA A 213 -16.56 -18.66 10.63
N VAL A 214 -15.53 -18.54 9.82
CA VAL A 214 -15.23 -17.34 9.02
C VAL A 214 -15.63 -17.63 7.59
N VAL A 215 -16.50 -16.80 7.03
CA VAL A 215 -17.16 -17.02 5.74
C VAL A 215 -16.90 -15.86 4.80
N THR A 216 -16.33 -16.10 3.65
CA THR A 216 -16.20 -15.06 2.61
C THR A 216 -17.29 -15.18 1.56
N ILE A 217 -17.85 -14.04 1.14
CA ILE A 217 -18.84 -13.98 0.08
C ILE A 217 -18.19 -13.46 -1.19
N MET A 218 -18.29 -14.25 -2.26
CA MET A 218 -17.70 -13.95 -3.56
C MET A 218 -18.73 -14.06 -4.70
N GLY A 219 -18.41 -13.53 -5.85
CA GLY A 219 -19.25 -13.59 -7.04
C GLY A 219 -19.15 -12.32 -7.88
N HIS A 220 -19.88 -12.30 -8.98
CA HIS A 220 -19.89 -11.20 -9.93
C HIS A 220 -20.45 -9.91 -9.34
N VAL A 221 -20.14 -8.76 -9.96
CA VAL A 221 -20.78 -7.48 -9.69
C VAL A 221 -22.29 -7.62 -9.94
N ASP A 222 -23.12 -6.92 -9.18
CA ASP A 222 -24.59 -6.92 -9.28
C ASP A 222 -25.30 -8.27 -9.05
N HIS A 223 -24.60 -9.34 -8.67
CA HIS A 223 -25.23 -10.60 -8.27
C HIS A 223 -25.87 -10.54 -6.87
N GLY A 224 -25.67 -9.45 -6.14
CA GLY A 224 -26.35 -9.15 -4.88
C GLY A 224 -25.60 -9.59 -3.63
N LYS A 225 -24.24 -9.62 -3.66
CA LYS A 225 -23.39 -9.89 -2.48
C LYS A 225 -23.73 -8.97 -1.31
N THR A 226 -23.54 -7.68 -1.50
CA THR A 226 -23.79 -6.67 -0.46
C THR A 226 -25.26 -6.62 -0.05
N SER A 227 -26.19 -6.87 -0.99
CA SER A 227 -27.63 -6.97 -0.67
C SER A 227 -27.96 -8.17 0.22
N LEU A 228 -27.32 -9.32 0.01
CA LEU A 228 -27.44 -10.49 0.88
C LEU A 228 -26.91 -10.17 2.28
N LEU A 229 -25.75 -9.54 2.36
CA LEU A 229 -25.13 -9.16 3.61
C LEU A 229 -25.99 -8.14 4.39
N ASP A 230 -26.56 -7.15 3.70
CA ASP A 230 -27.51 -6.21 4.29
C ASP A 230 -28.75 -6.90 4.84
N ALA A 231 -29.30 -7.88 4.11
CA ALA A 231 -30.42 -8.68 4.56
C ALA A 231 -30.10 -9.52 5.81
N ILE A 232 -28.91 -10.12 5.86
CA ILE A 232 -28.42 -10.89 7.01
C ILE A 232 -28.21 -9.96 8.24
N ARG A 233 -27.59 -8.80 8.05
CA ARG A 233 -27.30 -7.82 9.12
C ARG A 233 -28.53 -7.00 9.52
N LYS A 234 -29.55 -6.96 8.69
CA LYS A 234 -30.69 -6.00 8.78
C LYS A 234 -30.21 -4.55 8.74
N THR A 235 -29.29 -4.25 7.86
CA THR A 235 -28.68 -2.93 7.61
C THR A 235 -28.96 -2.49 6.17
N ASN A 236 -28.50 -1.30 5.80
CA ASN A 236 -28.61 -0.78 4.44
C ASN A 236 -27.30 -0.09 4.04
N VAL A 237 -26.22 -0.88 3.92
CA VAL A 237 -24.88 -0.40 3.58
C VAL A 237 -24.79 -0.04 2.09
N VAL A 238 -25.44 -0.81 1.22
CA VAL A 238 -25.50 -0.58 -0.24
C VAL A 238 -25.84 0.87 -0.60
N SER A 239 -26.77 1.50 0.11
CA SER A 239 -27.17 2.88 -0.18
C SER A 239 -26.11 3.93 0.16
N GLY A 240 -25.11 3.59 0.95
CA GLY A 240 -24.03 4.48 1.38
C GLY A 240 -22.73 4.36 0.56
N GLU A 241 -22.61 3.33 -0.25
CA GLU A 241 -21.39 3.09 -1.05
C GLU A 241 -21.37 3.88 -2.35
N ALA A 242 -20.20 4.45 -2.68
CA ALA A 242 -20.00 5.21 -3.91
C ALA A 242 -20.19 4.33 -5.16
N GLY A 243 -21.17 4.67 -5.99
CA GLY A 243 -21.51 3.89 -7.18
C GLY A 243 -22.30 2.61 -6.91
N GLY A 244 -22.73 2.35 -5.66
CA GLY A 244 -23.47 1.15 -5.28
C GLY A 244 -22.66 -0.15 -5.36
N ILE A 245 -21.33 -0.06 -5.33
CA ILE A 245 -20.41 -1.20 -5.40
C ILE A 245 -19.48 -1.21 -4.18
N THR A 246 -19.25 -2.39 -3.61
CA THR A 246 -18.29 -2.59 -2.53
C THR A 246 -16.87 -2.47 -3.07
N GLN A 247 -16.06 -1.58 -2.47
CA GLN A 247 -14.67 -1.33 -2.84
C GLN A 247 -13.68 -1.57 -1.70
N HIS A 248 -14.17 -1.87 -0.50
CA HIS A 248 -13.39 -2.21 0.69
C HIS A 248 -13.71 -3.62 1.16
N ILE A 249 -12.78 -4.24 1.88
CA ILE A 249 -13.07 -5.50 2.54
C ILE A 249 -13.79 -5.21 3.87
N GLY A 250 -15.06 -5.54 3.94
CA GLY A 250 -15.85 -5.49 5.18
C GLY A 250 -15.74 -6.79 5.96
N ALA A 251 -15.62 -6.71 7.29
CA ALA A 251 -15.70 -7.89 8.15
C ALA A 251 -16.61 -7.61 9.34
N TYR A 252 -17.51 -8.53 9.64
CA TYR A 252 -18.46 -8.38 10.73
C TYR A 252 -18.95 -9.73 11.24
N GLN A 253 -19.44 -9.74 12.47
CA GLN A 253 -19.94 -10.94 13.12
C GLN A 253 -21.44 -10.86 13.41
N ILE A 254 -22.16 -11.92 13.08
CA ILE A 254 -23.57 -12.09 13.43
C ILE A 254 -23.75 -13.27 14.39
N VAL A 255 -24.91 -13.31 15.05
CA VAL A 255 -25.31 -14.45 15.87
C VAL A 255 -26.56 -15.06 15.26
N TYR A 256 -26.48 -16.32 14.84
CA TYR A 256 -27.60 -17.11 14.34
C TYR A 256 -27.73 -18.40 15.13
N ASN A 257 -28.91 -18.71 15.64
CA ASN A 257 -29.19 -19.86 16.51
C ASN A 257 -28.20 -19.98 17.71
N ASN A 258 -27.87 -18.85 18.34
CA ASN A 258 -26.87 -18.71 19.43
C ASN A 258 -25.43 -19.07 19.04
N LYS A 259 -25.14 -19.31 17.76
CA LYS A 259 -23.78 -19.51 17.26
C LYS A 259 -23.33 -18.26 16.49
N PRO A 260 -22.16 -17.70 16.81
CA PRO A 260 -21.59 -16.60 16.04
C PRO A 260 -21.03 -17.09 14.70
N ILE A 261 -21.20 -16.29 13.65
CA ILE A 261 -20.62 -16.50 12.32
C ILE A 261 -19.99 -15.19 11.90
N THR A 262 -18.76 -15.23 11.39
CA THR A 262 -18.05 -14.06 10.90
C THR A 262 -18.10 -14.04 9.38
N PHE A 263 -18.58 -12.93 8.82
CA PHE A 263 -18.62 -12.71 7.38
C PHE A 263 -17.55 -11.73 6.92
N ILE A 264 -16.95 -12.02 5.78
CA ILE A 264 -16.03 -11.15 5.07
C ILE A 264 -16.65 -10.81 3.71
N ASP A 265 -16.90 -9.52 3.48
CA ASP A 265 -17.38 -9.00 2.19
C ASP A 265 -16.21 -8.64 1.30
N THR A 266 -16.22 -9.15 0.07
CA THR A 266 -15.17 -8.88 -0.91
C THR A 266 -15.72 -8.16 -2.14
N PRO A 267 -14.96 -7.18 -2.70
CA PRO A 267 -15.36 -6.52 -3.95
C PRO A 267 -15.49 -7.52 -5.10
N GLY A 268 -16.56 -7.38 -5.92
CA GLY A 268 -16.79 -8.26 -7.06
C GLY A 268 -15.98 -7.92 -8.32
N HIS A 269 -15.41 -6.73 -8.41
CA HIS A 269 -14.75 -6.23 -9.61
C HIS A 269 -13.38 -6.87 -9.88
N ALA A 270 -13.03 -7.07 -11.17
CA ALA A 270 -11.77 -7.68 -11.62
C ALA A 270 -10.51 -6.97 -11.06
N ALA A 271 -10.55 -5.65 -10.86
CA ALA A 271 -9.44 -4.91 -10.27
C ALA A 271 -9.04 -5.38 -8.85
N PHE A 272 -9.94 -6.05 -8.13
CA PHE A 272 -9.75 -6.49 -6.74
C PHE A 272 -9.45 -7.99 -6.60
N THR A 273 -8.81 -8.61 -7.61
CA THR A 273 -8.45 -10.04 -7.59
C THR A 273 -7.65 -10.44 -6.35
N GLU A 274 -6.67 -9.61 -5.93
CA GLU A 274 -5.87 -9.87 -4.73
C GLU A 274 -6.71 -9.86 -3.44
N MET A 275 -7.71 -8.98 -3.36
CA MET A 275 -8.63 -8.96 -2.22
C MET A 275 -9.50 -10.22 -2.15
N ARG A 276 -9.92 -10.79 -3.30
CA ARG A 276 -10.65 -12.07 -3.35
C ARG A 276 -9.76 -13.24 -2.97
N ALA A 277 -8.55 -13.31 -3.51
CA ALA A 277 -7.57 -14.33 -3.15
C ALA A 277 -7.29 -14.33 -1.64
N ARG A 278 -7.08 -13.14 -1.07
CA ARG A 278 -6.91 -12.92 0.37
C ARG A 278 -8.15 -13.36 1.15
N GLY A 279 -9.34 -12.96 0.70
CA GLY A 279 -10.60 -13.38 1.31
C GLY A 279 -10.69 -14.91 1.40
N ALA A 280 -10.39 -15.65 0.33
CA ALA A 280 -10.39 -17.10 0.32
C ALA A 280 -9.36 -17.71 1.27
N SER A 281 -8.14 -17.16 1.33
CA SER A 281 -7.03 -17.73 2.11
C SER A 281 -7.19 -17.60 3.64
N ILE A 282 -8.04 -16.68 4.11
CA ILE A 282 -8.22 -16.42 5.55
C ILE A 282 -9.54 -16.99 6.10
N THR A 283 -10.37 -17.61 5.27
CA THR A 283 -11.70 -18.09 5.61
C THR A 283 -11.79 -19.62 5.64
N ASP A 284 -12.80 -20.10 6.33
CA ASP A 284 -13.09 -21.52 6.47
C ASP A 284 -14.08 -22.00 5.40
N ILE A 285 -15.01 -21.14 4.97
CA ILE A 285 -16.05 -21.46 4.00
C ILE A 285 -16.20 -20.29 3.02
N VAL A 286 -16.44 -20.58 1.74
CA VAL A 286 -16.72 -19.57 0.72
C VAL A 286 -18.14 -19.71 0.21
N ILE A 287 -18.90 -18.62 0.21
CA ILE A 287 -20.20 -18.52 -0.46
C ILE A 287 -19.99 -17.89 -1.84
N ILE A 288 -20.34 -18.61 -2.89
CA ILE A 288 -20.36 -18.07 -4.25
C ILE A 288 -21.78 -17.68 -4.62
N ILE A 289 -22.02 -16.37 -4.82
CA ILE A 289 -23.33 -15.86 -5.23
C ILE A 289 -23.41 -15.77 -6.73
N VAL A 290 -24.47 -16.38 -7.28
CA VAL A 290 -24.80 -16.34 -8.70
C VAL A 290 -26.24 -15.85 -8.88
N ALA A 291 -26.44 -14.84 -9.72
CA ALA A 291 -27.80 -14.38 -10.02
C ALA A 291 -28.49 -15.35 -10.98
N ALA A 292 -29.73 -15.75 -10.64
CA ALA A 292 -30.52 -16.72 -11.40
C ALA A 292 -30.93 -16.24 -12.81
N ASP A 293 -30.91 -14.93 -13.04
CA ASP A 293 -31.20 -14.29 -14.33
C ASP A 293 -29.97 -14.15 -15.23
N ASP A 294 -28.77 -13.97 -14.66
CA ASP A 294 -27.54 -13.70 -15.39
C ASP A 294 -26.69 -14.97 -15.65
N GLY A 295 -26.66 -15.92 -14.69
CA GLY A 295 -25.86 -17.14 -14.77
C GLY A 295 -24.38 -16.97 -14.37
N VAL A 296 -23.51 -17.87 -14.82
CA VAL A 296 -22.08 -17.88 -14.45
C VAL A 296 -21.26 -16.90 -15.29
N MET A 297 -20.79 -15.86 -14.64
CA MET A 297 -19.98 -14.79 -15.23
C MET A 297 -18.46 -15.03 -15.04
N PRO A 298 -17.56 -14.36 -15.79
CA PRO A 298 -16.11 -14.57 -15.67
C PRO A 298 -15.58 -14.43 -14.25
N GLN A 299 -16.05 -13.43 -13.48
CA GLN A 299 -15.63 -13.21 -12.09
C GLN A 299 -16.17 -14.30 -11.14
N THR A 300 -17.26 -15.00 -11.51
CA THR A 300 -17.75 -16.19 -10.78
C THR A 300 -16.77 -17.34 -10.95
N ARG A 301 -16.23 -17.55 -12.16
CA ARG A 301 -15.20 -18.56 -12.41
C ARG A 301 -13.93 -18.27 -11.64
N GLU A 302 -13.47 -17.01 -11.65
CA GLU A 302 -12.33 -16.56 -10.85
C GLU A 302 -12.54 -16.83 -9.34
N ALA A 303 -13.75 -16.59 -8.83
CA ALA A 303 -14.09 -16.87 -7.42
C ALA A 303 -14.03 -18.39 -7.10
N ILE A 304 -14.47 -19.22 -8.03
CA ILE A 304 -14.34 -20.69 -7.93
C ILE A 304 -12.86 -21.09 -7.87
N ASP A 305 -12.04 -20.53 -8.75
CA ASP A 305 -10.61 -20.86 -8.82
C ASP A 305 -9.89 -20.45 -7.53
N HIS A 306 -10.21 -19.27 -6.97
CA HIS A 306 -9.65 -18.84 -5.68
C HIS A 306 -10.07 -19.74 -4.52
N ALA A 307 -11.34 -20.13 -4.43
CA ALA A 307 -11.82 -21.02 -3.39
C ALA A 307 -11.20 -22.42 -3.50
N LYS A 308 -11.06 -22.97 -4.71
CA LYS A 308 -10.37 -24.24 -4.97
C LYS A 308 -8.89 -24.18 -4.64
N ALA A 309 -8.21 -23.08 -5.00
CA ALA A 309 -6.80 -22.88 -4.68
C ALA A 309 -6.55 -22.77 -3.17
N ALA A 310 -7.50 -22.20 -2.43
CA ALA A 310 -7.47 -22.15 -0.97
C ALA A 310 -7.86 -23.48 -0.30
N GLY A 311 -8.46 -24.43 -1.03
CA GLY A 311 -8.87 -25.72 -0.50
C GLY A 311 -10.04 -25.65 0.48
N VAL A 312 -10.88 -24.61 0.42
CA VAL A 312 -11.99 -24.38 1.33
C VAL A 312 -13.33 -24.85 0.77
N PRO A 313 -14.25 -25.35 1.61
CA PRO A 313 -15.61 -25.73 1.21
C PRO A 313 -16.35 -24.57 0.55
N ILE A 314 -17.14 -24.90 -0.49
CA ILE A 314 -17.92 -23.94 -1.27
C ILE A 314 -19.41 -24.19 -1.05
N ILE A 315 -20.17 -23.11 -0.85
CA ILE A 315 -21.63 -23.08 -0.93
C ILE A 315 -22.01 -22.16 -2.08
N VAL A 316 -22.95 -22.59 -2.92
CA VAL A 316 -23.47 -21.76 -4.01
C VAL A 316 -24.83 -21.20 -3.61
N ALA A 317 -24.91 -19.87 -3.55
CA ALA A 317 -26.17 -19.16 -3.32
C ALA A 317 -26.74 -18.61 -4.66
N VAL A 318 -27.80 -19.24 -5.16
CA VAL A 318 -28.47 -18.82 -6.38
C VAL A 318 -29.46 -17.72 -6.02
N ASN A 319 -29.09 -16.46 -6.29
CA ASN A 319 -29.83 -15.27 -5.87
C ASN A 319 -30.79 -14.74 -6.95
N LYS A 320 -31.64 -13.82 -6.56
CA LYS A 320 -32.66 -13.15 -7.40
C LYS A 320 -33.74 -14.10 -7.94
N ILE A 321 -34.10 -15.14 -7.17
CA ILE A 321 -35.17 -16.06 -7.56
C ILE A 321 -36.55 -15.38 -7.64
N ASP A 322 -36.70 -14.19 -7.05
CA ASP A 322 -37.90 -13.36 -7.12
C ASP A 322 -38.17 -12.76 -8.51
N LYS A 323 -37.19 -12.79 -9.41
CA LYS A 323 -37.34 -12.26 -10.76
C LYS A 323 -38.08 -13.24 -11.69
N PRO A 324 -38.98 -12.76 -12.58
CA PRO A 324 -39.66 -13.62 -13.53
C PRO A 324 -38.75 -14.27 -14.58
N THR A 325 -37.55 -13.74 -14.76
CA THR A 325 -36.50 -14.26 -15.66
C THR A 325 -35.57 -15.23 -14.98
N ALA A 326 -35.77 -15.51 -13.69
CA ALA A 326 -34.89 -16.39 -12.91
C ALA A 326 -34.96 -17.83 -13.45
N ASN A 327 -33.81 -18.44 -13.66
CA ASN A 327 -33.67 -19.83 -14.07
C ASN A 327 -32.57 -20.56 -13.27
N PRO A 328 -32.89 -21.08 -12.07
CA PRO A 328 -31.94 -21.77 -11.22
C PRO A 328 -31.32 -23.01 -11.90
N ASP A 329 -32.10 -23.79 -12.69
CA ASP A 329 -31.60 -25.00 -13.36
C ASP A 329 -30.49 -24.68 -14.36
N ARG A 330 -30.58 -23.55 -15.04
CA ARG A 330 -29.48 -23.05 -15.89
C ARG A 330 -28.22 -22.79 -15.08
N VAL A 331 -28.33 -22.15 -13.91
CA VAL A 331 -27.19 -21.88 -13.03
C VAL A 331 -26.55 -23.19 -12.57
N LEU A 332 -27.34 -24.17 -12.14
CA LEU A 332 -26.84 -25.51 -11.77
C LEU A 332 -26.02 -26.15 -12.90
N THR A 333 -26.53 -26.08 -14.14
CA THR A 333 -25.83 -26.61 -15.31
C THR A 333 -24.52 -25.89 -15.61
N GLU A 334 -24.53 -24.55 -15.60
CA GLU A 334 -23.35 -23.73 -15.86
C GLU A 334 -22.30 -23.89 -14.76
N MET A 335 -22.68 -24.02 -13.48
CA MET A 335 -21.78 -24.26 -12.35
C MET A 335 -21.13 -25.65 -12.45
N SER A 336 -21.91 -26.69 -12.84
CA SER A 336 -21.37 -28.02 -13.09
C SER A 336 -20.33 -28.03 -14.21
N GLN A 337 -20.55 -27.26 -15.29
CA GLN A 337 -19.56 -27.06 -16.36
C GLN A 337 -18.31 -26.33 -15.87
N ALA A 338 -18.43 -25.45 -14.85
CA ALA A 338 -17.30 -24.81 -14.18
C ALA A 338 -16.59 -25.72 -13.14
N GLY A 339 -17.04 -27.00 -13.04
CA GLY A 339 -16.43 -27.97 -12.14
C GLY A 339 -16.91 -27.89 -10.69
N ILE A 340 -18.10 -27.35 -10.45
CA ILE A 340 -18.82 -27.34 -9.17
C ILE A 340 -20.12 -28.12 -9.35
N THR A 341 -20.13 -29.38 -8.95
CA THR A 341 -21.29 -30.27 -9.12
C THR A 341 -22.21 -30.16 -7.91
N PRO A 342 -23.52 -29.93 -8.13
CA PRO A 342 -24.50 -29.89 -7.04
C PRO A 342 -24.62 -31.24 -6.31
N ASP A 343 -24.92 -31.18 -5.02
CA ASP A 343 -25.23 -32.36 -4.19
C ASP A 343 -26.39 -33.17 -4.72
N ILE A 344 -27.43 -32.56 -5.26
CA ILE A 344 -28.59 -33.20 -5.88
C ILE A 344 -28.21 -34.02 -7.13
N TRP A 345 -27.07 -33.78 -7.76
CA TRP A 345 -26.52 -34.54 -8.88
C TRP A 345 -25.36 -35.45 -8.45
N GLY A 346 -25.17 -35.66 -7.15
CA GLY A 346 -24.13 -36.50 -6.56
C GLY A 346 -22.77 -35.84 -6.43
N GLY A 347 -22.71 -34.53 -6.42
CA GLY A 347 -21.52 -33.74 -6.07
C GLY A 347 -21.42 -33.42 -4.56
N ASP A 348 -20.42 -32.64 -4.20
CA ASP A 348 -20.09 -32.31 -2.81
C ASP A 348 -20.47 -30.85 -2.42
N THR A 349 -21.08 -30.10 -3.35
CA THR A 349 -21.37 -28.68 -3.14
C THR A 349 -22.87 -28.44 -2.92
N LEU A 350 -23.19 -27.75 -1.82
CA LEU A 350 -24.56 -27.35 -1.51
C LEU A 350 -24.97 -26.13 -2.33
N PHE A 351 -26.17 -26.22 -2.92
CA PHE A 351 -26.80 -25.14 -3.65
C PHE A 351 -28.07 -24.66 -2.93
N VAL A 352 -28.15 -23.37 -2.63
CA VAL A 352 -29.29 -22.78 -1.95
C VAL A 352 -29.89 -21.67 -2.81
N ASN A 353 -31.20 -21.78 -3.06
CA ASN A 353 -31.94 -20.76 -3.80
C ASN A 353 -32.37 -19.65 -2.84
N ILE A 354 -31.96 -18.41 -3.13
CA ILE A 354 -32.22 -17.27 -2.25
C ILE A 354 -32.78 -16.07 -3.01
N SER A 355 -33.46 -15.20 -2.27
CA SER A 355 -33.71 -13.83 -2.69
C SER A 355 -33.25 -12.88 -1.59
N ALA A 356 -32.15 -12.18 -1.82
CA ALA A 356 -31.65 -11.16 -0.91
C ALA A 356 -32.67 -10.01 -0.68
N LYS A 357 -33.56 -9.79 -1.66
CA LYS A 357 -34.58 -8.74 -1.61
C LYS A 357 -35.78 -9.12 -0.74
N THR A 358 -36.28 -10.34 -0.85
CA THR A 358 -37.45 -10.83 -0.11
C THR A 358 -37.10 -11.49 1.21
N GLY A 359 -35.83 -11.89 1.38
CA GLY A 359 -35.36 -12.67 2.53
C GLY A 359 -35.58 -14.18 2.41
N GLU A 360 -36.14 -14.65 1.30
CA GLU A 360 -36.42 -16.07 1.05
C GLU A 360 -35.10 -16.86 0.94
N GLY A 361 -35.04 -18.05 1.55
CA GLY A 361 -33.89 -18.97 1.51
C GLY A 361 -32.68 -18.55 2.38
N ILE A 362 -32.68 -17.35 2.98
CA ILE A 362 -31.52 -16.88 3.79
C ILE A 362 -31.34 -17.74 5.05
N SER A 363 -32.44 -18.13 5.72
CA SER A 363 -32.37 -19.00 6.90
C SER A 363 -31.77 -20.37 6.56
N GLU A 364 -32.18 -20.95 5.45
CA GLU A 364 -31.64 -22.21 4.93
C GLU A 364 -30.13 -22.10 4.62
N LEU A 365 -29.71 -21.00 4.00
CA LEU A 365 -28.28 -20.72 3.74
C LEU A 365 -27.47 -20.68 5.04
N LEU A 366 -28.00 -20.02 6.09
CA LEU A 366 -27.31 -19.93 7.39
C LEU A 366 -27.30 -21.27 8.13
N GLU A 367 -28.33 -22.08 8.01
CA GLU A 367 -28.38 -23.45 8.57
C GLU A 367 -27.36 -24.36 7.89
N ASN A 368 -27.27 -24.33 6.58
CA ASN A 368 -26.26 -25.06 5.82
C ASN A 368 -24.82 -24.63 6.15
N LEU A 369 -24.61 -23.32 6.38
CA LEU A 369 -23.32 -22.81 6.85
C LEU A 369 -22.94 -23.40 8.20
N LEU A 370 -23.85 -23.42 9.16
CA LEU A 370 -23.58 -24.02 10.48
C LEU A 370 -23.33 -25.53 10.37
N LEU A 371 -24.04 -26.23 9.50
CA LEU A 371 -23.83 -27.66 9.28
C LEU A 371 -22.39 -27.94 8.76
N ILE A 372 -21.94 -27.20 7.73
CA ILE A 372 -20.57 -27.35 7.20
C ILE A 372 -19.55 -26.98 8.28
N SER A 373 -19.78 -25.89 9.04
CA SER A 373 -18.89 -25.49 10.14
C SER A 373 -18.72 -26.57 11.21
N GLU A 374 -19.79 -27.35 11.50
CA GLU A 374 -19.74 -28.48 12.40
C GLU A 374 -18.98 -29.68 11.81
N MET A 375 -19.12 -29.92 10.50
CA MET A 375 -18.38 -31.00 9.81
C MET A 375 -16.88 -30.71 9.73
N GLU A 376 -16.47 -29.45 9.61
CA GLU A 376 -15.06 -29.03 9.54
C GLU A 376 -14.39 -29.00 10.93
N GLU A 377 -15.12 -29.24 12.03
CA GLU A 377 -14.61 -29.24 13.39
C GLU A 377 -13.67 -28.07 13.74
N LEU A 378 -14.10 -26.84 13.44
CA LEU A 378 -13.27 -25.64 13.59
C LEU A 378 -12.90 -25.38 15.04
N LYS A 379 -11.62 -25.52 15.36
CA LYS A 379 -11.08 -25.37 16.75
C LYS A 379 -9.99 -24.30 16.80
N ALA A 380 -9.85 -23.64 17.95
CA ALA A 380 -8.75 -22.72 18.26
C ALA A 380 -8.46 -22.75 19.76
N ASN A 381 -7.25 -22.36 20.15
CA ASN A 381 -6.85 -22.24 21.56
C ASN A 381 -7.00 -20.79 22.04
N PRO A 382 -8.03 -20.43 22.82
CA PRO A 382 -8.20 -19.08 23.33
C PRO A 382 -7.21 -18.69 24.44
N ASN A 383 -6.46 -19.63 25.01
CA ASN A 383 -5.61 -19.40 26.19
C ASN A 383 -4.18 -18.95 25.83
N ARG A 384 -3.88 -18.71 24.55
CA ARG A 384 -2.55 -18.25 24.08
C ARG A 384 -2.58 -16.79 23.62
N TYR A 385 -1.42 -16.23 23.30
CA TYR A 385 -1.29 -14.95 22.64
C TYR A 385 -1.93 -14.99 21.25
N ALA A 386 -2.61 -13.88 20.90
CA ALA A 386 -3.35 -13.81 19.66
C ALA A 386 -2.45 -13.89 18.45
N SER A 387 -2.92 -14.62 17.45
CA SER A 387 -2.38 -14.60 16.08
C SER A 387 -3.51 -14.51 15.06
N GLY A 388 -3.23 -13.93 13.91
CA GLY A 388 -4.23 -13.77 12.87
C GLY A 388 -3.72 -12.96 11.70
N THR A 389 -4.65 -12.39 10.92
CA THR A 389 -4.33 -11.72 9.64
C THR A 389 -4.99 -10.34 9.56
N VAL A 390 -4.29 -9.41 8.94
CA VAL A 390 -4.80 -8.06 8.63
C VAL A 390 -5.76 -8.15 7.45
N ILE A 391 -7.00 -7.70 7.67
CA ILE A 391 -8.01 -7.61 6.62
C ILE A 391 -7.78 -6.33 5.81
N GLU A 392 -7.70 -5.19 6.50
CA GLU A 392 -7.55 -3.88 5.90
C GLU A 392 -6.87 -2.90 6.86
N SER A 393 -6.18 -1.90 6.31
CA SER A 393 -5.50 -0.87 7.10
C SER A 393 -5.67 0.50 6.50
N LYS A 394 -5.84 1.51 7.37
CA LYS A 394 -5.98 2.92 6.99
C LYS A 394 -5.25 3.85 7.93
N LEU A 395 -4.99 5.05 7.46
CA LEU A 395 -4.40 6.13 8.26
C LEU A 395 -5.47 7.15 8.62
N ASP A 396 -5.89 7.18 9.87
CA ASP A 396 -6.82 8.15 10.41
C ASP A 396 -6.07 9.36 10.99
N LYS A 397 -6.57 10.58 10.74
CA LYS A 397 -5.91 11.83 11.22
C LYS A 397 -5.87 11.96 12.74
N ALA A 398 -6.85 11.41 13.44
CA ALA A 398 -6.98 11.53 14.89
C ALA A 398 -6.43 10.32 15.63
N LEU A 399 -6.66 9.11 15.09
CA LEU A 399 -6.31 7.84 15.72
C LEU A 399 -4.97 7.28 15.27
N GLY A 400 -4.37 7.85 14.21
CA GLY A 400 -3.18 7.31 13.57
C GLY A 400 -3.50 6.08 12.71
N VAL A 401 -2.64 5.08 12.76
CA VAL A 401 -2.84 3.83 12.04
C VAL A 401 -3.99 3.04 12.68
N VAL A 402 -4.98 2.69 11.86
CA VAL A 402 -6.12 1.84 12.22
C VAL A 402 -6.09 0.62 11.33
N SER A 403 -5.92 -0.56 11.91
CA SER A 403 -5.93 -1.82 11.17
C SER A 403 -7.10 -2.69 11.62
N THR A 404 -7.86 -3.22 10.68
CA THR A 404 -8.87 -4.24 10.93
C THR A 404 -8.22 -5.60 10.78
N VAL A 405 -8.22 -6.39 11.86
CA VAL A 405 -7.60 -7.71 11.91
C VAL A 405 -8.63 -8.78 12.22
N LEU A 406 -8.42 -9.96 11.67
CA LEU A 406 -9.14 -11.17 12.04
C LEU A 406 -8.28 -12.01 12.97
N ILE A 407 -8.79 -12.31 14.15
CA ILE A 407 -8.12 -13.18 15.08
C ILE A 407 -8.37 -14.62 14.64
N GLN A 408 -7.33 -15.38 14.34
CA GLN A 408 -7.44 -16.78 13.95
C GLN A 408 -7.23 -17.71 15.15
N ASN A 409 -6.31 -17.37 16.03
CA ASN A 409 -6.02 -18.14 17.23
C ASN A 409 -5.64 -17.22 18.41
N GLY A 410 -5.82 -17.69 19.65
CA GLY A 410 -5.49 -16.92 20.84
C GLY A 410 -6.50 -15.83 21.21
N THR A 411 -6.20 -15.08 22.25
CA THR A 411 -7.00 -13.94 22.72
C THR A 411 -6.18 -12.66 22.66
N LEU A 412 -6.69 -11.65 21.96
CA LEU A 412 -6.09 -10.33 21.87
C LEU A 412 -6.64 -9.43 22.97
N ARG A 413 -5.76 -8.76 23.71
CA ARG A 413 -6.14 -7.89 24.84
C ARG A 413 -5.69 -6.46 24.60
N LEU A 414 -6.40 -5.53 25.19
CA LEU A 414 -6.00 -4.13 25.24
C LEU A 414 -4.65 -4.01 25.97
N GLY A 415 -3.67 -3.38 25.32
CA GLY A 415 -2.33 -3.21 25.87
C GLY A 415 -1.31 -4.27 25.47
N ASP A 416 -1.72 -5.31 24.72
CA ASP A 416 -0.79 -6.32 24.21
C ASP A 416 0.21 -5.69 23.22
N ALA A 417 1.44 -6.17 23.28
CA ALA A 417 2.46 -5.86 22.29
C ALA A 417 2.27 -6.76 21.07
N VAL A 418 2.21 -6.18 19.88
CA VAL A 418 1.94 -6.92 18.65
C VAL A 418 2.99 -6.61 17.58
N VAL A 419 3.31 -7.60 16.78
CA VAL A 419 4.00 -7.43 15.50
C VAL A 419 2.98 -7.71 14.41
N VAL A 420 2.84 -6.78 13.48
CA VAL A 420 1.91 -6.85 12.34
C VAL A 420 2.72 -6.67 11.06
N GLY A 421 2.89 -7.74 10.30
CA GLY A 421 3.81 -7.73 9.17
C GLY A 421 5.23 -7.39 9.61
N ASN A 422 5.73 -6.23 9.19
CA ASN A 422 7.07 -5.75 9.54
C ASN A 422 7.06 -4.69 10.67
N TYR A 423 5.90 -4.33 11.20
CA TYR A 423 5.74 -3.21 12.14
C TYR A 423 5.31 -3.68 13.51
N ALA A 424 5.93 -3.13 14.55
CA ALA A 424 5.53 -3.37 15.92
C ALA A 424 4.61 -2.28 16.46
N GLY A 425 3.84 -2.63 17.49
CA GLY A 425 3.02 -1.67 18.19
C GLY A 425 2.47 -2.21 19.51
N LYS A 426 1.84 -1.31 20.26
CA LYS A 426 1.09 -1.65 21.47
C LYS A 426 -0.36 -1.27 21.26
N ILE A 427 -1.28 -2.20 21.45
CA ILE A 427 -2.71 -1.97 21.22
C ILE A 427 -3.22 -0.89 22.17
N ARG A 428 -3.65 0.24 21.59
CA ARG A 428 -4.21 1.38 22.34
C ARG A 428 -5.73 1.34 22.39
N THR A 429 -6.39 0.90 21.30
CA THR A 429 -7.83 0.70 21.25
C THR A 429 -8.14 -0.60 20.55
N LEU A 430 -9.17 -1.28 21.02
CA LEU A 430 -9.73 -2.49 20.46
C LEU A 430 -11.22 -2.26 20.26
N LYS A 431 -11.72 -2.30 19.03
CA LYS A 431 -13.12 -2.05 18.69
C LYS A 431 -13.69 -3.18 17.85
N ASN A 432 -14.95 -3.54 18.10
CA ASN A 432 -15.67 -4.48 17.23
C ASN A 432 -16.16 -3.81 15.93
N ASP A 433 -16.85 -4.59 15.10
CA ASP A 433 -17.47 -4.14 13.84
C ASP A 433 -18.54 -3.05 14.03
N ARG A 434 -19.11 -2.91 15.21
CA ARG A 434 -20.09 -1.86 15.58
C ARG A 434 -19.45 -0.59 16.15
N GLY A 435 -18.11 -0.56 16.28
CA GLY A 435 -17.36 0.55 16.84
C GLY A 435 -17.33 0.62 18.36
N GLU A 436 -17.84 -0.40 19.07
CA GLU A 436 -17.81 -0.51 20.53
C GLU A 436 -16.43 -0.90 21.02
N ASN A 437 -15.98 -0.30 22.13
CA ASN A 437 -14.68 -0.61 22.72
C ASN A 437 -14.73 -1.97 23.44
N LEU A 438 -13.74 -2.81 23.14
CA LEU A 438 -13.55 -4.09 23.78
C LEU A 438 -12.30 -4.07 24.68
N THR A 439 -12.28 -4.91 25.69
CA THR A 439 -11.09 -5.17 26.53
C THR A 439 -10.31 -6.39 26.03
N GLN A 440 -10.99 -7.33 25.40
CA GLN A 440 -10.43 -8.56 24.81
C GLN A 440 -11.25 -8.99 23.60
N ALA A 441 -10.59 -9.72 22.70
CA ALA A 441 -11.20 -10.28 21.49
C ALA A 441 -10.75 -11.73 21.30
N PHE A 442 -11.66 -12.58 20.86
CA PHE A 442 -11.52 -14.03 20.78
C PHE A 442 -11.31 -14.50 19.32
N PRO A 443 -10.94 -15.78 19.11
CA PRO A 443 -10.82 -16.33 17.76
C PRO A 443 -12.06 -16.10 16.89
N SER A 444 -11.82 -15.90 15.60
CA SER A 444 -12.81 -15.58 14.56
C SER A 444 -13.52 -14.22 14.73
N MET A 445 -13.09 -13.36 15.67
CA MET A 445 -13.62 -12.00 15.77
C MET A 445 -12.84 -11.04 14.87
N PRO A 446 -13.55 -10.27 14.02
CA PRO A 446 -12.96 -9.12 13.32
C PRO A 446 -12.91 -7.92 14.29
N VAL A 447 -11.75 -7.30 14.45
CA VAL A 447 -11.57 -6.16 15.33
C VAL A 447 -10.70 -5.07 14.70
N SER A 448 -11.04 -3.82 14.98
CA SER A 448 -10.22 -2.68 14.61
C SER A 448 -9.28 -2.31 15.76
N ILE A 449 -7.99 -2.29 15.48
CA ILE A 449 -6.92 -1.99 16.44
C ILE A 449 -6.19 -0.71 16.06
N THR A 450 -5.66 0.00 17.08
CA THR A 450 -4.77 1.16 16.90
C THR A 450 -3.53 1.01 17.75
N GLY A 451 -2.46 1.72 17.38
CA GLY A 451 -1.21 1.74 18.14
C GLY A 451 -0.05 1.04 17.45
N ILE A 452 -0.21 0.66 16.18
CA ILE A 452 0.85 0.16 15.29
C ILE A 452 1.65 1.35 14.77
N SER A 453 2.96 1.20 14.60
CA SER A 453 3.88 2.27 14.19
C SER A 453 3.60 2.80 12.78
N GLU A 454 3.35 1.91 11.82
CA GLU A 454 3.06 2.25 10.42
C GLU A 454 1.91 1.40 9.87
N VAL A 455 1.40 1.76 8.68
CA VAL A 455 0.29 1.08 8.03
C VAL A 455 0.76 -0.27 7.48
N PRO A 456 0.33 -1.42 8.03
CA PRO A 456 0.68 -2.73 7.52
C PRO A 456 -0.04 -3.01 6.20
N SER A 457 0.49 -3.94 5.42
CA SER A 457 -0.17 -4.41 4.21
C SER A 457 -1.39 -5.27 4.56
N ALA A 458 -2.40 -5.20 3.71
CA ALA A 458 -3.53 -6.10 3.86
C ALA A 458 -3.06 -7.54 3.54
N GLY A 459 -3.46 -8.52 4.37
CA GLY A 459 -2.97 -9.90 4.30
C GLY A 459 -1.75 -10.20 5.17
N ASP A 460 -1.08 -9.17 5.72
CA ASP A 460 0.00 -9.39 6.69
C ASP A 460 -0.50 -10.20 7.89
N LYS A 461 0.29 -11.15 8.34
CA LYS A 461 0.02 -11.87 9.57
C LYS A 461 0.44 -11.03 10.76
N PHE A 462 -0.28 -11.16 11.85
CA PHE A 462 0.08 -10.56 13.13
C PHE A 462 0.19 -11.59 14.24
N MET A 463 1.02 -11.29 15.21
CA MET A 463 1.15 -12.07 16.44
C MET A 463 1.35 -11.15 17.63
N ALA A 464 0.71 -11.50 18.77
CA ALA A 464 0.89 -10.81 20.04
C ALA A 464 2.04 -11.46 20.82
N PHE A 465 2.81 -10.65 21.53
CA PHE A 465 3.97 -11.04 22.33
C PHE A 465 3.84 -10.56 23.77
N GLU A 466 4.54 -11.22 24.66
CA GLU A 466 4.54 -10.87 26.09
C GLU A 466 5.14 -9.48 26.35
N ASN A 467 6.24 -9.15 25.65
CA ASN A 467 7.04 -7.96 25.90
C ASN A 467 7.14 -7.05 24.65
N GLU A 468 6.97 -5.74 24.88
CA GLU A 468 7.13 -4.73 23.84
C GLU A 468 8.56 -4.69 23.24
N LYS A 469 9.60 -4.90 24.08
CA LYS A 469 11.00 -4.97 23.64
C LYS A 469 11.21 -6.11 22.63
N LYS A 470 10.63 -7.29 22.91
CA LYS A 470 10.70 -8.45 22.02
C LYS A 470 10.00 -8.17 20.68
N ALA A 471 8.81 -7.58 20.73
CA ALA A 471 8.06 -7.21 19.52
C ALA A 471 8.83 -6.20 18.65
N LYS A 472 9.47 -5.19 19.26
CA LYS A 472 10.31 -4.22 18.54
C LYS A 472 11.53 -4.88 17.88
N ALA A 473 12.26 -5.73 18.61
CA ALA A 473 13.42 -6.41 18.06
C ALA A 473 13.07 -7.27 16.83
N ILE A 474 11.97 -8.04 16.91
CA ILE A 474 11.45 -8.82 15.78
C ILE A 474 11.09 -7.92 14.58
N SER A 475 10.42 -6.80 14.85
CA SER A 475 10.02 -5.83 13.81
C SER A 475 11.24 -5.22 13.11
N GLU A 476 12.27 -4.81 13.85
CA GLU A 476 13.51 -4.24 13.31
C GLU A 476 14.26 -5.24 12.43
N GLU A 477 14.37 -6.49 12.89
CA GLU A 477 15.00 -7.55 12.10
C GLU A 477 14.23 -7.84 10.80
N ARG A 478 12.88 -7.89 10.86
CA ARG A 478 12.02 -8.04 9.67
C ARG A 478 12.15 -6.88 8.69
N LEU A 479 12.23 -5.64 9.19
CA LEU A 479 12.44 -4.45 8.36
C LEU A 479 13.80 -4.48 7.65
N ILE A 480 14.86 -4.89 8.35
CA ILE A 480 16.19 -5.06 7.75
C ILE A 480 16.16 -6.15 6.67
N ALA A 481 15.52 -7.28 6.94
CA ALA A 481 15.38 -8.37 5.98
C ALA A 481 14.56 -7.93 4.75
N ALA A 482 13.46 -7.20 4.95
CA ALA A 482 12.64 -6.65 3.86
C ALA A 482 13.43 -5.65 3.01
N ARG A 483 14.21 -4.75 3.62
CA ARG A 483 15.09 -3.81 2.89
C ARG A 483 16.17 -4.55 2.10
N LYS A 484 16.79 -5.57 2.67
CA LYS A 484 17.78 -6.40 1.94
C LYS A 484 17.15 -7.09 0.73
N ARG A 485 15.92 -7.64 0.87
CA ARG A 485 15.18 -8.27 -0.24
C ARG A 485 14.83 -7.25 -1.33
N SER A 486 14.35 -6.07 -0.98
CA SER A 486 14.01 -5.02 -1.95
C SER A 486 15.24 -4.51 -2.72
N MET A 487 16.41 -4.41 -2.06
CA MET A 487 17.68 -4.03 -2.71
C MET A 487 18.20 -5.13 -3.63
N SER A 488 17.97 -6.41 -3.30
CA SER A 488 18.42 -7.53 -4.14
C SER A 488 17.48 -7.81 -5.32
N SER A 489 16.20 -7.46 -5.20
CA SER A 489 15.19 -7.62 -6.26
C SER A 489 15.09 -6.41 -7.20
N GLY A 490 15.58 -5.24 -6.77
CA GLY A 490 15.80 -4.11 -7.65
C GLY A 490 16.94 -4.43 -8.60
N GLY A 491 16.62 -5.04 -9.76
CA GLY A 491 17.60 -5.29 -10.80
C GLY A 491 18.37 -4.00 -11.10
N SER A 492 19.69 -4.05 -11.07
CA SER A 492 20.49 -2.92 -11.53
C SER A 492 20.06 -2.63 -12.96
N VAL A 493 19.40 -1.49 -13.18
CA VAL A 493 19.13 -1.00 -14.53
C VAL A 493 20.49 -0.88 -15.21
N THR A 494 20.75 -1.77 -16.14
CA THR A 494 22.00 -1.72 -16.92
C THR A 494 21.93 -0.55 -17.89
N LEU A 495 23.09 -0.01 -18.26
CA LEU A 495 23.16 1.02 -19.30
C LEU A 495 22.51 0.56 -20.61
N ASP A 496 22.58 -0.73 -20.91
CA ASP A 496 21.95 -1.33 -22.10
C ASP A 496 20.41 -1.33 -21.99
N ASP A 497 19.85 -1.57 -20.79
CA ASP A 497 18.40 -1.43 -20.55
C ASP A 497 17.94 0.02 -20.70
N LEU A 498 18.77 0.98 -20.27
CA LEU A 498 18.49 2.40 -20.42
C LEU A 498 18.53 2.83 -21.90
N PHE A 499 19.52 2.35 -22.64
CA PHE A 499 19.64 2.62 -24.08
C PHE A 499 18.48 2.00 -24.86
N SER A 500 18.09 0.76 -24.56
CA SER A 500 16.97 0.09 -25.21
C SER A 500 15.64 0.79 -24.94
N ARG A 501 15.41 1.33 -23.73
CA ARG A 501 14.23 2.16 -23.39
C ARG A 501 14.23 3.50 -24.13
N ILE A 502 15.39 4.14 -24.26
CA ILE A 502 15.54 5.41 -25.00
C ILE A 502 15.33 5.17 -26.50
N GLU A 503 15.88 4.10 -27.08
CA GLU A 503 15.70 3.73 -28.48
C GLU A 503 14.25 3.32 -28.80
N ALA A 504 13.58 2.63 -27.88
CA ALA A 504 12.16 2.28 -28.00
C ALA A 504 11.23 3.49 -27.90
N GLY A 505 11.73 4.66 -27.48
CA GLY A 505 10.93 5.87 -27.32
C GLY A 505 9.78 5.70 -26.32
N GLU A 506 9.95 4.83 -25.32
CA GLU A 506 8.93 4.58 -24.29
C GLU A 506 8.57 5.90 -23.60
N LYS A 507 7.32 6.31 -23.77
CA LYS A 507 6.76 7.45 -23.05
C LYS A 507 6.11 6.95 -21.79
N GLU A 508 6.56 7.45 -20.64
CA GLU A 508 5.97 7.13 -19.35
C GLU A 508 5.16 8.32 -18.83
N VAL A 509 4.00 8.03 -18.24
CA VAL A 509 3.22 9.01 -17.48
C VAL A 509 3.42 8.72 -15.99
N ASN A 510 4.06 9.66 -15.31
CA ASN A 510 4.34 9.55 -13.90
C ASN A 510 3.11 9.88 -13.06
N VAL A 511 2.81 9.04 -12.07
CA VAL A 511 1.66 9.19 -11.18
C VAL A 511 2.09 9.02 -9.71
N ILE A 512 1.54 9.85 -8.83
CA ILE A 512 1.57 9.67 -7.40
C ILE A 512 0.16 9.30 -6.95
N LEU A 513 0.03 8.14 -6.29
CA LEU A 513 -1.26 7.61 -5.85
C LEU A 513 -1.43 7.79 -4.33
N LYS A 514 -2.59 8.31 -3.94
CA LYS A 514 -3.05 8.36 -2.55
C LYS A 514 -4.42 7.73 -2.44
N ALA A 515 -4.60 6.80 -1.52
CA ALA A 515 -5.87 6.14 -1.27
C ALA A 515 -6.26 6.23 0.22
N ASP A 516 -7.52 5.94 0.51
CA ASP A 516 -8.04 5.93 1.88
C ASP A 516 -7.61 4.68 2.67
N VAL A 517 -7.52 3.52 2.01
CA VAL A 517 -7.14 2.24 2.61
C VAL A 517 -6.09 1.53 1.77
N LYS A 518 -5.35 0.61 2.41
CA LYS A 518 -4.23 -0.10 1.78
C LYS A 518 -4.66 -1.00 0.62
N GLY A 519 -5.78 -1.70 0.77
CA GLY A 519 -6.29 -2.56 -0.30
C GLY A 519 -6.74 -1.79 -1.55
N SER A 520 -7.39 -0.62 -1.38
CA SER A 520 -7.72 0.26 -2.52
C SER A 520 -6.47 0.81 -3.20
N GLU A 521 -5.43 1.16 -2.43
CA GLU A 521 -4.13 1.61 -2.97
C GLU A 521 -3.52 0.54 -3.87
N GLU A 522 -3.45 -0.70 -3.40
CA GLU A 522 -2.93 -1.85 -4.15
C GLU A 522 -3.73 -2.09 -5.45
N ALA A 523 -5.06 -2.09 -5.36
CA ALA A 523 -5.94 -2.33 -6.52
C ALA A 523 -5.82 -1.26 -7.61
N VAL A 524 -5.81 0.03 -7.21
CA VAL A 524 -5.67 1.14 -8.16
C VAL A 524 -4.28 1.15 -8.78
N ARG A 525 -3.24 0.94 -7.98
CA ARG A 525 -1.86 0.84 -8.45
C ARG A 525 -1.71 -0.26 -9.50
N ASN A 526 -2.14 -1.49 -9.19
CA ASN A 526 -2.06 -2.63 -10.10
C ASN A 526 -2.87 -2.41 -11.38
N SER A 527 -4.01 -1.70 -11.28
CA SER A 527 -4.82 -1.37 -12.45
C SER A 527 -4.15 -0.33 -13.34
N LEU A 528 -3.45 0.66 -12.76
CA LEU A 528 -2.71 1.68 -13.49
C LEU A 528 -1.44 1.12 -14.13
N GLU A 529 -0.69 0.27 -13.44
CA GLU A 529 0.54 -0.37 -13.95
C GLU A 529 0.27 -1.35 -15.11
N LYS A 530 -0.95 -1.92 -15.17
CA LYS A 530 -1.39 -2.77 -16.28
C LYS A 530 -1.80 -2.00 -17.54
N LEU A 531 -1.98 -0.68 -17.44
CA LEU A 531 -2.34 0.14 -18.60
C LEU A 531 -1.13 0.29 -19.53
N ASP A 532 -1.27 -0.24 -20.74
CA ASP A 532 -0.34 -0.05 -21.85
C ASP A 532 -1.14 0.38 -23.07
N VAL A 533 -0.96 1.61 -23.49
CA VAL A 533 -1.68 2.18 -24.63
C VAL A 533 -0.67 2.73 -25.64
N GLU A 534 -0.55 2.06 -26.77
CA GLU A 534 0.37 2.46 -27.87
C GLU A 534 1.83 2.64 -27.41
N GLY A 535 2.30 1.82 -26.46
CA GLY A 535 3.65 1.89 -25.90
C GLY A 535 3.84 2.97 -24.82
N ILE A 536 2.77 3.65 -24.40
CA ILE A 536 2.80 4.58 -23.27
C ILE A 536 2.36 3.82 -22.01
N LYS A 537 3.21 3.77 -20.99
CA LYS A 537 2.95 3.11 -19.71
C LYS A 537 2.74 4.12 -18.58
N VAL A 538 1.98 3.72 -17.58
CA VAL A 538 1.83 4.49 -16.35
C VAL A 538 2.88 4.02 -15.34
N ASN A 539 3.70 4.95 -14.88
CA ASN A 539 4.71 4.70 -13.86
C ASN A 539 4.24 5.29 -12.52
N VAL A 540 3.93 4.43 -11.56
CA VAL A 540 3.52 4.86 -10.22
C VAL A 540 4.77 5.08 -9.36
N ILE A 541 5.25 6.34 -9.30
CA ILE A 541 6.46 6.71 -8.55
C ILE A 541 6.29 6.46 -7.06
N ARG A 542 5.12 6.80 -6.53
CA ARG A 542 4.82 6.64 -5.11
C ARG A 542 3.34 6.33 -4.93
N SER A 543 3.07 5.30 -4.14
CA SER A 543 1.73 4.98 -3.66
C SER A 543 1.72 4.96 -2.13
N SER A 544 0.67 5.48 -1.50
CA SER A 544 0.54 5.48 -0.05
C SER A 544 -0.88 5.75 0.41
N VAL A 545 -1.17 5.39 1.65
CA VAL A 545 -2.46 5.57 2.29
C VAL A 545 -2.53 6.91 3.02
N GLY A 546 -3.70 7.53 3.05
CA GLY A 546 -4.00 8.74 3.78
C GLY A 546 -4.14 10.00 2.92
N ALA A 547 -4.19 11.16 3.54
CA ALA A 547 -4.39 12.44 2.86
C ALA A 547 -3.15 12.86 2.05
N ILE A 548 -3.38 13.64 0.99
CA ILE A 548 -2.31 14.26 0.23
C ILE A 548 -1.59 15.28 1.13
N SER A 549 -0.25 15.26 1.12
CA SER A 549 0.62 16.16 1.87
C SER A 549 1.33 17.18 0.96
N GLU A 550 1.93 18.20 1.55
CA GLU A 550 2.73 19.17 0.80
C GLU A 550 3.96 18.53 0.17
N SER A 551 4.55 17.52 0.82
CA SER A 551 5.68 16.76 0.27
C SER A 551 5.29 15.96 -0.98
N ASP A 552 4.05 15.46 -1.07
CA ASP A 552 3.56 14.79 -2.28
C ASP A 552 3.44 15.78 -3.45
N VAL A 553 3.04 17.03 -3.18
CA VAL A 553 2.96 18.09 -4.21
C VAL A 553 4.37 18.49 -4.69
N VAL A 554 5.35 18.57 -3.78
CA VAL A 554 6.74 18.85 -4.15
C VAL A 554 7.33 17.72 -4.98
N LEU A 555 7.08 16.45 -4.57
CA LEU A 555 7.52 15.29 -5.34
C LEU A 555 6.88 15.25 -6.73
N ALA A 556 5.58 15.55 -6.83
CA ALA A 556 4.87 15.61 -8.11
C ALA A 556 5.45 16.67 -9.05
N LEU A 557 5.78 17.85 -8.51
CA LEU A 557 6.44 18.91 -9.27
C LEU A 557 7.82 18.45 -9.80
N ALA A 558 8.65 17.86 -8.93
CA ALA A 558 9.99 17.40 -9.29
C ALA A 558 9.98 16.29 -10.35
N SER A 559 9.04 15.35 -10.23
CA SER A 559 8.90 14.20 -11.13
C SER A 559 7.96 14.44 -12.30
N LYS A 560 7.36 15.64 -12.43
CA LYS A 560 6.32 15.96 -13.41
C LYS A 560 5.17 14.95 -13.38
N ALA A 561 4.77 14.53 -12.19
CA ALA A 561 3.75 13.53 -11.97
C ALA A 561 2.37 14.17 -11.73
N ILE A 562 1.32 13.42 -12.07
CA ILE A 562 -0.06 13.73 -11.72
C ILE A 562 -0.37 13.08 -10.36
N ILE A 563 -1.05 13.79 -9.47
CA ILE A 563 -1.49 13.21 -8.19
C ILE A 563 -2.92 12.67 -8.36
N ILE A 564 -3.09 11.38 -8.10
CA ILE A 564 -4.40 10.71 -8.07
C ILE A 564 -4.79 10.47 -6.62
N GLY A 565 -5.91 11.04 -6.20
CA GLY A 565 -6.54 10.80 -4.90
C GLY A 565 -7.74 9.87 -5.05
N PHE A 566 -7.67 8.68 -4.47
CA PHE A 566 -8.76 7.70 -4.51
C PHE A 566 -9.50 7.68 -3.17
N ASN A 567 -10.81 8.00 -3.21
CA ASN A 567 -11.71 8.07 -2.07
C ASN A 567 -11.22 8.97 -0.90
N ILE A 568 -10.38 9.95 -1.21
CA ILE A 568 -9.86 10.93 -0.24
C ILE A 568 -10.33 12.33 -0.58
N ARG A 569 -10.39 13.19 0.44
CA ARG A 569 -10.72 14.61 0.27
C ARG A 569 -9.53 15.46 0.70
N PRO A 570 -9.00 16.31 -0.17
CA PRO A 570 -7.88 17.17 0.18
C PRO A 570 -8.31 18.35 1.03
N ASN A 571 -7.33 18.95 1.68
CA ASN A 571 -7.47 20.25 2.30
C ASN A 571 -7.37 21.35 1.21
N ASN A 572 -8.20 22.40 1.29
CA ASN A 572 -8.19 23.53 0.32
C ASN A 572 -6.82 24.16 0.17
N LYS A 573 -6.03 24.27 1.26
CA LYS A 573 -4.66 24.79 1.20
C LYS A 573 -3.73 23.97 0.29
N ILE A 574 -3.91 22.65 0.26
CA ILE A 574 -3.09 21.75 -0.58
C ILE A 574 -3.49 21.89 -2.04
N ILE A 575 -4.79 22.07 -2.33
CA ILE A 575 -5.27 22.33 -3.70
C ILE A 575 -4.68 23.66 -4.22
N GLU A 576 -4.75 24.72 -3.42
CA GLU A 576 -4.18 26.02 -3.78
C GLU A 576 -2.66 25.93 -4.02
N ASN A 577 -1.91 25.30 -3.11
CA ASN A 577 -0.47 25.09 -3.26
C ASN A 577 -0.12 24.27 -4.52
N ALA A 578 -0.88 23.22 -4.82
CA ALA A 578 -0.70 22.42 -6.02
C ALA A 578 -0.99 23.25 -7.29
N LYS A 579 -2.06 24.05 -7.27
CA LYS A 579 -2.43 24.94 -8.37
C LYS A 579 -1.38 26.01 -8.62
N ASP A 580 -0.85 26.64 -7.56
CA ASP A 580 0.23 27.64 -7.65
C ASP A 580 1.53 27.04 -8.24
N LYS A 581 1.80 25.78 -7.95
CA LYS A 581 2.95 25.03 -8.46
C LYS A 581 2.69 24.36 -9.82
N GLY A 582 1.48 24.47 -10.38
CA GLY A 582 1.11 23.85 -11.65
C GLY A 582 1.03 22.31 -11.59
N VAL A 583 0.79 21.75 -10.41
CA VAL A 583 0.62 20.30 -10.22
C VAL A 583 -0.86 19.94 -10.32
N GLU A 584 -1.19 19.01 -11.21
CA GLU A 584 -2.56 18.52 -11.39
C GLU A 584 -2.90 17.48 -10.32
N ILE A 585 -4.04 17.67 -9.64
CA ILE A 585 -4.59 16.70 -8.68
C ILE A 585 -5.98 16.26 -9.17
N LYS A 586 -6.16 14.96 -9.31
CA LYS A 586 -7.44 14.34 -9.69
C LYS A 586 -8.00 13.53 -8.54
N PHE A 587 -9.32 13.58 -8.35
CA PHE A 587 -10.02 12.83 -7.31
C PHE A 587 -11.03 11.89 -7.90
N TYR A 588 -11.04 10.66 -7.41
CA TYR A 588 -11.95 9.62 -7.85
C TYR A 588 -12.49 8.83 -6.65
N ASN A 589 -13.74 8.40 -6.76
CA ASN A 589 -14.37 7.52 -5.78
C ASN A 589 -14.72 6.15 -6.40
N ILE A 590 -14.49 5.97 -7.70
CA ILE A 590 -14.80 4.74 -8.44
C ILE A 590 -13.59 4.39 -9.29
N ILE A 591 -13.07 3.16 -9.15
CA ILE A 591 -11.85 2.70 -9.83
C ILE A 591 -11.96 2.71 -11.36
N TYR A 592 -13.15 2.40 -11.90
CA TYR A 592 -13.39 2.44 -13.36
C TYR A 592 -13.09 3.82 -13.96
N LYS A 593 -13.49 4.88 -13.27
CA LYS A 593 -13.26 6.25 -13.76
C LYS A 593 -11.78 6.62 -13.77
N VAL A 594 -10.99 6.08 -12.81
CA VAL A 594 -9.53 6.27 -12.82
C VAL A 594 -8.92 5.66 -14.08
N VAL A 595 -9.28 4.40 -14.36
CA VAL A 595 -8.77 3.63 -15.50
C VAL A 595 -9.21 4.26 -16.83
N GLU A 596 -10.50 4.57 -16.98
CA GLU A 596 -11.05 5.17 -18.19
C GLU A 596 -10.45 6.55 -18.52
N GLU A 597 -10.32 7.44 -17.52
CA GLU A 597 -9.72 8.76 -17.74
C GLU A 597 -8.23 8.67 -18.06
N MET A 598 -7.49 7.76 -17.37
CA MET A 598 -6.08 7.53 -17.68
C MET A 598 -5.91 6.93 -19.06
N GLU A 599 -6.71 5.95 -19.44
CA GLU A 599 -6.69 5.36 -20.77
C GLU A 599 -7.03 6.41 -21.85
N ALA A 600 -8.03 7.25 -21.61
CA ALA A 600 -8.39 8.35 -22.50
C ALA A 600 -7.27 9.40 -22.59
N ALA A 601 -6.60 9.71 -21.47
CA ALA A 601 -5.46 10.63 -21.45
C ALA A 601 -4.27 10.06 -22.24
N LEU A 602 -3.99 8.77 -22.08
CA LEU A 602 -2.92 8.09 -22.84
C LEU A 602 -3.23 8.04 -24.33
N LYS A 603 -4.47 7.80 -24.72
CA LYS A 603 -4.90 7.79 -26.14
C LYS A 603 -4.94 9.19 -26.78
N GLY A 604 -4.71 10.25 -26.02
CA GLY A 604 -4.85 11.63 -26.52
C GLY A 604 -6.26 11.97 -26.98
N LYS A 605 -7.25 11.20 -26.57
CA LYS A 605 -8.68 11.33 -26.89
C LYS A 605 -9.49 12.00 -25.79
N LEU A 606 -8.87 12.85 -24.97
CA LEU A 606 -9.69 13.76 -24.18
C LEU A 606 -10.35 14.71 -25.15
N ASP A 607 -11.67 14.56 -25.33
CA ASP A 607 -12.48 15.55 -25.99
C ASP A 607 -12.19 16.92 -25.36
N PRO A 608 -12.02 17.98 -26.19
CA PRO A 608 -11.70 19.28 -25.65
C PRO A 608 -12.75 19.67 -24.63
N THR A 609 -12.34 19.92 -23.40
CA THR A 609 -13.24 20.42 -22.37
C THR A 609 -13.59 21.85 -22.71
N PHE A 610 -14.87 22.06 -23.03
CA PHE A 610 -15.43 23.37 -23.27
C PHE A 610 -15.86 23.97 -21.93
N GLU A 611 -15.28 25.12 -21.58
CA GLU A 611 -15.78 25.92 -20.45
C GLU A 611 -16.64 27.07 -20.97
N GLU A 612 -17.78 27.29 -20.32
CA GLU A 612 -18.62 28.43 -20.57
C GLU A 612 -18.02 29.66 -19.87
N GLN A 613 -17.56 30.59 -20.67
CA GLN A 613 -17.07 31.88 -20.15
C GLN A 613 -18.18 32.92 -20.29
N ILE A 614 -18.69 33.37 -19.15
CA ILE A 614 -19.66 34.49 -19.12
C ILE A 614 -18.95 35.76 -19.57
N LEU A 615 -19.48 36.42 -20.59
CA LEU A 615 -18.94 37.66 -21.16
C LEU A 615 -19.58 38.89 -20.53
N GLY A 616 -20.90 38.80 -20.21
CA GLY A 616 -21.62 39.90 -19.61
C GLY A 616 -23.11 39.61 -19.46
N GLN A 617 -23.79 40.48 -18.75
CA GLN A 617 -25.25 40.40 -18.48
C GLN A 617 -25.94 41.69 -18.86
N ALA A 618 -27.17 41.58 -19.37
CA ALA A 618 -28.02 42.70 -19.70
C ALA A 618 -29.43 42.49 -19.17
N GLU A 619 -29.98 43.47 -18.52
CA GLU A 619 -31.35 43.52 -17.99
C GLU A 619 -32.30 44.05 -19.03
N VAL A 620 -33.38 43.33 -19.31
CA VAL A 620 -34.43 43.76 -20.28
C VAL A 620 -35.32 44.82 -19.66
N ARG A 621 -35.28 46.05 -20.17
CA ARG A 621 -36.07 47.17 -19.65
C ARG A 621 -37.32 47.46 -20.44
N ARG A 622 -37.33 47.24 -21.79
CA ARG A 622 -38.44 47.45 -22.69
C ARG A 622 -38.47 46.44 -23.82
N LEU A 623 -39.66 46.15 -24.32
CA LEU A 623 -39.87 45.22 -25.44
C LEU A 623 -40.43 45.93 -26.64
N PHE A 624 -39.81 45.65 -27.81
CA PHE A 624 -40.27 46.15 -29.07
C PHE A 624 -40.63 44.96 -29.98
N LYS A 625 -41.91 44.85 -30.36
CA LYS A 625 -42.40 43.74 -31.20
C LYS A 625 -42.55 44.22 -32.66
N PHE A 626 -41.84 43.60 -33.60
CA PHE A 626 -41.88 43.87 -35.02
C PHE A 626 -42.26 42.61 -35.81
N SER A 627 -43.29 42.70 -36.66
CA SER A 627 -43.84 41.57 -37.41
C SER A 627 -42.80 40.84 -38.32
N LYS A 628 -41.69 41.50 -38.73
CA LYS A 628 -40.66 40.93 -39.62
C LYS A 628 -39.40 40.49 -38.92
N VAL A 629 -39.14 40.91 -37.68
CA VAL A 629 -37.83 40.70 -36.99
C VAL A 629 -38.05 39.96 -35.67
N GLY A 630 -39.27 39.83 -35.18
CA GLY A 630 -39.57 39.23 -33.89
C GLY A 630 -39.55 40.24 -32.73
N THR A 631 -39.31 39.77 -31.53
CA THR A 631 -39.23 40.59 -30.32
C THR A 631 -37.82 41.11 -30.14
N ILE A 632 -37.64 42.43 -30.09
CA ILE A 632 -36.38 43.07 -29.73
C ILE A 632 -36.42 43.43 -28.27
N ALA A 633 -35.48 42.91 -27.49
CA ALA A 633 -35.30 43.25 -26.08
C ALA A 633 -34.47 44.52 -25.93
N GLY A 634 -35.11 45.62 -25.58
CA GLY A 634 -34.40 46.85 -25.18
C GLY A 634 -33.77 46.66 -23.82
N SER A 635 -32.52 46.36 -23.79
CA SER A 635 -31.79 45.90 -22.59
C SER A 635 -30.70 46.91 -22.20
N TYR A 636 -30.37 46.93 -20.93
CA TYR A 636 -29.25 47.68 -20.35
C TYR A 636 -28.17 46.75 -19.87
N VAL A 637 -26.94 46.92 -20.31
CA VAL A 637 -25.80 46.05 -19.94
C VAL A 637 -25.40 46.35 -18.49
N THR A 638 -25.68 45.41 -17.58
CA THR A 638 -25.42 45.55 -16.14
C THR A 638 -24.01 45.18 -15.80
N ASP A 639 -23.43 44.18 -16.49
CA ASP A 639 -22.07 43.73 -16.28
C ASP A 639 -21.42 43.22 -17.57
N GLY A 640 -20.07 43.37 -17.66
CA GLY A 640 -19.25 42.86 -18.74
C GLY A 640 -19.52 43.44 -20.12
N VAL A 641 -19.51 42.62 -21.15
CA VAL A 641 -19.67 42.98 -22.57
C VAL A 641 -20.58 41.99 -23.28
N ILE A 642 -21.61 42.48 -23.97
CA ILE A 642 -22.44 41.66 -24.84
C ILE A 642 -21.87 41.68 -26.25
N LYS A 643 -21.59 40.52 -26.83
CA LYS A 643 -21.09 40.37 -28.20
C LYS A 643 -22.18 39.75 -29.09
N ARG A 644 -22.25 40.20 -30.35
CA ARG A 644 -23.27 39.68 -31.30
C ARG A 644 -23.07 38.17 -31.57
N ASP A 645 -21.83 37.71 -31.62
CA ASP A 645 -21.50 36.34 -32.03
C ASP A 645 -21.43 35.38 -30.78
N SER A 646 -21.91 35.82 -29.59
CA SER A 646 -21.99 35.00 -28.40
C SER A 646 -23.32 34.27 -28.29
N LYS A 647 -23.34 33.21 -27.52
CA LYS A 647 -24.57 32.59 -27.07
C LYS A 647 -25.23 33.45 -25.99
N ALA A 648 -26.54 33.36 -25.87
CA ALA A 648 -27.31 34.09 -24.88
C ALA A 648 -28.27 33.18 -24.16
N ARG A 649 -28.27 33.31 -22.85
CA ARG A 649 -29.16 32.61 -21.95
C ARG A 649 -30.14 33.62 -21.36
N VAL A 650 -31.46 33.35 -21.46
CA VAL A 650 -32.48 34.19 -20.86
C VAL A 650 -32.83 33.64 -19.48
N ILE A 651 -32.62 34.44 -18.46
CA ILE A 651 -32.89 34.09 -17.08
C ILE A 651 -34.07 34.91 -16.57
N ARG A 652 -35.09 34.21 -16.10
CA ARG A 652 -36.30 34.79 -15.50
C ARG A 652 -36.47 34.28 -14.07
N ASP A 653 -36.52 35.18 -13.10
CA ASP A 653 -36.66 34.85 -11.66
C ASP A 653 -35.61 33.84 -11.19
N GLY A 654 -34.36 33.95 -11.71
CA GLY A 654 -33.24 33.06 -11.37
C GLY A 654 -33.25 31.70 -12.10
N VAL A 655 -34.21 31.47 -13.00
CA VAL A 655 -34.32 30.23 -13.77
C VAL A 655 -34.00 30.50 -15.25
N VAL A 656 -33.18 29.64 -15.87
CA VAL A 656 -32.91 29.70 -17.30
C VAL A 656 -34.14 29.24 -18.08
N VAL A 657 -34.75 30.17 -18.82
CA VAL A 657 -35.94 29.93 -19.62
C VAL A 657 -35.62 29.52 -21.04
N TYR A 658 -34.50 30.03 -21.58
CA TYR A 658 -34.06 29.74 -22.94
C TYR A 658 -32.55 29.89 -23.06
N ASP A 659 -31.95 29.06 -23.91
CA ASP A 659 -30.52 29.09 -24.30
C ASP A 659 -30.40 29.02 -25.81
N GLY A 660 -29.70 29.98 -26.44
CA GLY A 660 -29.55 30.04 -27.86
C GLY A 660 -28.55 31.10 -28.33
N ASN A 661 -28.56 31.46 -29.60
CA ASN A 661 -27.61 32.44 -30.18
C ASN A 661 -28.21 33.84 -30.20
N ILE A 662 -27.40 34.88 -30.10
CA ILE A 662 -27.79 36.25 -30.36
C ILE A 662 -27.95 36.41 -31.88
N ASN A 663 -29.14 36.70 -32.35
CA ASN A 663 -29.41 36.93 -33.77
C ASN A 663 -29.01 38.35 -34.22
N SER A 664 -29.34 39.38 -33.43
CA SER A 664 -28.84 40.72 -33.69
C SER A 664 -28.56 41.51 -32.44
N LEU A 665 -27.58 42.40 -32.50
CA LEU A 665 -27.22 43.35 -31.47
C LEU A 665 -27.16 44.74 -32.06
N ALA A 666 -28.03 45.63 -31.60
CA ALA A 666 -28.12 46.98 -32.12
C ALA A 666 -28.02 48.02 -31.00
N ARG A 667 -27.43 49.17 -31.24
CA ARG A 667 -27.44 50.35 -30.41
C ARG A 667 -28.11 51.49 -31.14
N GLU A 668 -29.19 52.00 -30.55
CA GLU A 668 -30.09 52.99 -31.16
C GLU A 668 -30.69 52.45 -32.50
N LYS A 669 -30.08 52.69 -33.65
CA LYS A 669 -30.53 52.21 -34.95
C LYS A 669 -29.45 51.44 -35.73
N ASP A 670 -28.21 51.40 -35.18
CA ASP A 670 -27.07 50.82 -35.86
C ASP A 670 -26.73 49.42 -35.29
N GLN A 671 -26.44 48.46 -36.17
CA GLN A 671 -25.95 47.15 -35.73
C GLN A 671 -24.49 47.29 -35.28
N VAL A 672 -24.21 46.76 -34.09
CA VAL A 672 -22.87 46.79 -33.46
C VAL A 672 -22.36 45.38 -33.20
N LYS A 673 -21.02 45.23 -33.16
CA LYS A 673 -20.40 43.94 -32.84
C LYS A 673 -20.37 43.63 -31.34
N GLU A 674 -20.25 44.69 -30.52
CA GLU A 674 -20.19 44.56 -29.05
C GLU A 674 -20.81 45.80 -28.37
N VAL A 675 -21.35 45.58 -27.17
CA VAL A 675 -21.85 46.65 -26.29
C VAL A 675 -21.29 46.46 -24.90
N LYS A 676 -20.64 47.48 -24.34
CA LYS A 676 -19.99 47.47 -23.02
C LYS A 676 -20.98 47.83 -21.92
N GLN A 677 -20.61 47.47 -20.66
CA GLN A 677 -21.30 47.82 -19.47
C GLN A 677 -21.73 49.29 -19.40
N GLY A 678 -22.92 49.55 -18.88
CA GLY A 678 -23.46 50.89 -18.72
C GLY A 678 -24.15 51.48 -19.96
N LEU A 679 -24.28 50.72 -21.05
CA LEU A 679 -24.89 51.16 -22.29
C LEU A 679 -26.22 50.42 -22.57
N GLU A 680 -27.14 51.07 -23.23
CA GLU A 680 -28.36 50.46 -23.72
C GLU A 680 -28.18 49.82 -25.07
N CYS A 681 -28.84 48.66 -25.29
CA CYS A 681 -28.81 47.93 -26.56
C CYS A 681 -30.15 47.23 -26.82
N GLY A 682 -30.37 46.93 -28.11
CA GLY A 682 -31.45 46.07 -28.57
C GLY A 682 -30.91 44.68 -28.89
N ILE A 683 -31.36 43.65 -28.22
CA ILE A 683 -30.98 42.28 -28.42
C ILE A 683 -32.11 41.47 -29.02
N THR A 684 -31.85 40.68 -30.05
CA THR A 684 -32.78 39.66 -30.54
C THR A 684 -32.14 38.30 -30.39
N ILE A 685 -32.91 37.34 -29.90
CA ILE A 685 -32.42 35.96 -29.70
C ILE A 685 -33.02 35.08 -30.79
N GLU A 686 -32.23 34.21 -31.32
CA GLU A 686 -32.64 33.31 -32.41
C GLU A 686 -33.73 32.37 -31.92
N ASN A 687 -34.83 32.24 -32.68
CA ASN A 687 -35.98 31.35 -32.38
C ASN A 687 -36.70 31.57 -31.04
N PHE A 688 -36.48 32.70 -30.36
CA PHE A 688 -37.14 32.99 -29.08
C PHE A 688 -37.78 34.38 -29.07
N ASN A 689 -39.11 34.42 -28.90
CA ASN A 689 -39.89 35.63 -28.89
C ASN A 689 -40.62 35.92 -27.54
N ASP A 690 -40.55 35.01 -26.55
CA ASP A 690 -41.22 35.18 -25.23
C ASP A 690 -40.29 35.85 -24.18
N ILE A 691 -39.59 36.89 -24.63
CA ILE A 691 -38.81 37.73 -23.71
C ILE A 691 -39.75 38.63 -22.96
N LYS A 692 -39.55 38.85 -21.66
CA LYS A 692 -40.31 39.74 -20.80
C LYS A 692 -39.48 40.85 -20.19
N GLU A 693 -40.12 41.90 -19.69
CA GLU A 693 -39.45 42.94 -18.93
C GLU A 693 -38.92 42.37 -17.61
N ASN A 694 -37.72 42.80 -17.19
CA ASN A 694 -36.92 42.29 -16.09
C ASN A 694 -36.27 40.91 -16.29
N ASP A 695 -36.36 40.30 -17.49
CA ASP A 695 -35.50 39.15 -17.81
C ASP A 695 -34.04 39.60 -17.87
N ILE A 696 -33.15 38.72 -17.44
CA ILE A 696 -31.67 38.92 -17.57
C ILE A 696 -31.20 38.12 -18.78
N ILE A 697 -30.52 38.77 -19.70
CA ILE A 697 -29.87 38.13 -20.84
C ILE A 697 -28.36 38.00 -20.48
N GLU A 698 -27.92 36.78 -20.24
CA GLU A 698 -26.52 36.47 -19.98
C GLU A 698 -25.85 36.01 -21.27
N ALA A 699 -24.84 36.75 -21.69
CA ALA A 699 -24.05 36.41 -22.87
C ALA A 699 -22.82 35.59 -22.46
N TYR A 700 -22.57 34.44 -23.09
CA TYR A 700 -21.46 33.58 -22.84
C TYR A 700 -20.86 33.01 -24.13
N ASN A 701 -19.59 32.64 -24.07
CA ASN A 701 -18.93 31.88 -25.12
C ASN A 701 -18.49 30.54 -24.56
N VAL A 702 -18.57 29.52 -25.39
CA VAL A 702 -18.00 28.22 -25.11
C VAL A 702 -16.57 28.26 -25.67
N VAL A 703 -15.61 28.32 -24.76
CA VAL A 703 -14.17 28.39 -25.11
C VAL A 703 -13.57 27.03 -24.87
N GLU A 704 -12.88 26.53 -25.87
CA GLU A 704 -12.05 25.34 -25.76
C GLU A 704 -10.86 25.66 -24.84
N VAL A 705 -10.82 25.05 -23.67
CA VAL A 705 -9.69 25.18 -22.74
C VAL A 705 -8.56 24.31 -23.28
N LYS A 706 -7.58 24.90 -23.92
CA LYS A 706 -6.31 24.24 -24.22
C LYS A 706 -5.61 23.96 -22.90
N ARG A 707 -5.53 22.69 -22.54
CA ARG A 707 -4.69 22.22 -21.44
C ARG A 707 -3.20 22.27 -21.79
#